data_f4e2640ea25a621546b62d0bf566916c
#
_entry.id   f4e2640ea25a621546b62d0bf566916c
#
_cell.length_a   1.000
_cell.length_b   1.000
_cell.length_c   1.000
_cell.angle_alpha   90.00
_cell.angle_beta   90.00
_cell.angle_gamma   90.00
#
_symmetry.space_group_name_H-M   'P 1'
#
loop_
_entity.id
_entity.type
_entity.pdbx_description
1 polymer ?
#
loop_
_entity_poly.entity_id
_entity_poly.type
_entity_poly.pdbx_seq_one_letter_code
_entity_poly.pdbx_strand_id
1 'polypeptide(L)'
;MAIIRQGVWRCPSCERHQAWKTRGTTERLDRRCEHCGKRIRATLDRSSSGQGRHRALHIWERGSTLSLSDLKDEAVRRDKESRRRGELVGSIRSDAVGTVSQSDLPTIWGAGWEPSSALEFPTPLNSSWARDELLRFVAERHDGHLDTVASCWDEMGVPESFEGASFYQFSKSYVSSLEESLQERLLTPALSSLVDVEVIPRRSGLLHLERRTARLLLDIALCLRRISHYASITLEQRIEWQRMMMQTRLVDEHLKDLSTNGIPTPDGGTFGGKGFRSTWQEGVVACASAMRRAIDIPEGERARADIVAPMIRDVGLALAMGQTPTEVFAAQMGKSGSYMDGGQEGSGGRDLHIGNWEKGVLPPTAPLPIASATTTGIALAASRLSVDRFHLAPVGEGCSSSGEFWEAMNLAGARGLPISFMIQNNQIALDTFVTAQSGVETYGDKGHAMGMPAWTMDGSDPGLFYASTAVAREFATAGGGPTLIHVETMRGCGHAHHHDDLYLGAASGNPPGYVDRGLLTYWAEKDPLPNHRELLIQSGADDKELESMEEQEQASVDAARDEMMEMPWPEGNTVTRGVTSLHDAASHAEQYERFGSEVVVIDPPLAPGESSLEFSDASNTWTYSRAIQSGMVSIAEKYGDR
;
A
#
# COMPACT_ATOMS: atom_id res chain seq x y z
N MET A 1 -16.16 -43.78 5.57
CA MET A 1 -17.06 -42.95 4.75
C MET A 1 -16.45 -42.77 3.38
N ALA A 2 -17.22 -42.89 2.30
CA ALA A 2 -16.68 -42.74 0.95
C ALA A 2 -16.44 -41.25 0.66
N ILE A 3 -15.22 -40.90 0.23
CA ILE A 3 -14.88 -39.55 -0.20
C ILE A 3 -15.68 -39.21 -1.45
N ILE A 4 -16.47 -38.14 -1.39
CA ILE A 4 -17.20 -37.64 -2.55
C ILE A 4 -16.40 -36.48 -3.14
N ARG A 5 -15.99 -36.59 -4.41
CA ARG A 5 -15.35 -35.50 -5.17
C ARG A 5 -16.32 -34.97 -6.21
N GLN A 6 -16.37 -33.69 -6.37
CA GLN A 6 -17.21 -33.00 -7.34
C GLN A 6 -16.51 -31.74 -7.87
N GLY A 7 -16.85 -31.33 -9.08
CA GLY A 7 -16.24 -30.16 -9.70
C GLY A 7 -16.87 -29.81 -11.05
N VAL A 8 -16.29 -28.81 -11.68
CA VAL A 8 -16.64 -28.37 -13.04
C VAL A 8 -15.44 -28.62 -13.95
N TRP A 9 -15.67 -29.15 -15.14
CA TRP A 9 -14.63 -29.38 -16.15
C TRP A 9 -15.07 -28.93 -17.54
N ARG A 10 -14.11 -28.64 -18.42
CA ARG A 10 -14.34 -28.22 -19.80
C ARG A 10 -14.10 -29.39 -20.74
N CYS A 11 -15.07 -29.68 -21.60
CA CYS A 11 -14.93 -30.73 -22.59
C CYS A 11 -13.91 -30.34 -23.68
N PRO A 12 -12.85 -31.11 -23.94
CA PRO A 12 -11.86 -30.75 -24.94
C PRO A 12 -12.38 -30.84 -26.39
N SER A 13 -13.55 -31.48 -26.61
CA SER A 13 -14.10 -31.67 -27.95
C SER A 13 -15.15 -30.61 -28.34
N CYS A 14 -15.96 -30.14 -27.41
CA CYS A 14 -16.98 -29.13 -27.66
C CYS A 14 -16.80 -27.88 -26.81
N GLU A 15 -15.75 -27.84 -26.00
CA GLU A 15 -15.33 -26.75 -25.14
C GLU A 15 -16.33 -26.30 -24.06
N ARG A 16 -17.50 -26.92 -23.96
CA ARG A 16 -18.51 -26.60 -22.96
C ARG A 16 -18.13 -27.11 -21.58
N HIS A 17 -18.50 -26.32 -20.56
CA HIS A 17 -18.31 -26.71 -19.16
C HIS A 17 -19.45 -27.61 -18.69
N GLN A 18 -19.14 -28.56 -17.83
CA GLN A 18 -20.11 -29.46 -17.21
C GLN A 18 -19.66 -29.88 -15.83
N ALA A 19 -20.64 -30.16 -14.96
CA ALA A 19 -20.39 -30.60 -13.59
C ALA A 19 -20.15 -32.12 -13.54
N TRP A 20 -19.33 -32.54 -12.59
CA TRP A 20 -19.09 -33.95 -12.33
C TRP A 20 -19.07 -34.25 -10.84
N LYS A 21 -19.39 -35.51 -10.50
CA LYS A 21 -19.34 -36.04 -9.14
C LYS A 21 -18.89 -37.48 -9.19
N THR A 22 -17.90 -37.85 -8.35
CA THR A 22 -17.42 -39.23 -8.20
C THR A 22 -17.48 -39.67 -6.73
N ARG A 23 -17.55 -40.99 -6.49
CA ARG A 23 -17.42 -41.59 -5.17
C ARG A 23 -16.09 -42.38 -5.10
N GLY A 24 -15.39 -42.24 -3.96
CA GLY A 24 -14.15 -43.01 -3.71
C GLY A 24 -12.88 -42.28 -4.17
N THR A 25 -11.76 -43.02 -4.18
CA THR A 25 -10.41 -42.53 -4.49
C THR A 25 -10.08 -42.59 -5.99
N THR A 26 -11.08 -42.71 -6.87
CA THR A 26 -10.85 -42.87 -8.29
C THR A 26 -10.20 -41.62 -8.89
N GLU A 27 -8.97 -41.77 -9.32
CA GLU A 27 -8.19 -40.74 -10.00
C GLU A 27 -8.51 -40.61 -11.50
N ARG A 28 -9.41 -41.44 -12.00
CA ARG A 28 -9.80 -41.48 -13.41
C ARG A 28 -11.25 -41.07 -13.58
N LEU A 29 -11.48 -40.06 -14.44
CA LEU A 29 -12.80 -39.71 -14.95
C LEU A 29 -13.00 -40.38 -16.29
N ASP A 30 -13.95 -41.33 -16.39
CA ASP A 30 -14.37 -41.97 -17.66
C ASP A 30 -15.88 -41.70 -17.83
N ARG A 31 -16.24 -40.69 -18.64
CA ARG A 31 -17.62 -40.29 -18.88
C ARG A 31 -17.83 -39.81 -20.29
N ARG A 32 -19.07 -39.82 -20.73
CA ARG A 32 -19.50 -39.12 -21.96
C ARG A 32 -19.83 -37.68 -21.68
N CYS A 33 -19.41 -36.78 -22.58
CA CYS A 33 -19.82 -35.39 -22.53
C CYS A 33 -21.34 -35.29 -22.73
N GLU A 34 -22.03 -34.60 -21.83
CA GLU A 34 -23.49 -34.41 -21.89
C GLU A 34 -23.92 -33.57 -23.09
N HIS A 35 -23.00 -32.80 -23.68
CA HIS A 35 -23.29 -31.89 -24.80
C HIS A 35 -22.95 -32.47 -26.17
N CYS A 36 -21.87 -33.18 -26.31
CA CYS A 36 -21.43 -33.70 -27.63
C CYS A 36 -21.33 -35.24 -27.70
N GLY A 37 -21.65 -35.97 -26.64
CA GLY A 37 -21.69 -37.44 -26.59
C GLY A 37 -20.32 -38.12 -26.63
N LYS A 38 -19.22 -37.42 -26.88
CA LYS A 38 -17.89 -38.01 -26.94
C LYS A 38 -17.44 -38.56 -25.60
N ARG A 39 -16.86 -39.75 -25.59
CA ARG A 39 -16.30 -40.39 -24.39
C ARG A 39 -14.98 -39.72 -24.03
N ILE A 40 -14.85 -39.32 -22.77
CA ILE A 40 -13.70 -38.62 -22.25
C ILE A 40 -13.11 -39.43 -21.11
N ARG A 41 -11.81 -39.62 -21.18
CA ARG A 41 -11.01 -40.24 -20.12
C ARG A 41 -10.01 -39.20 -19.64
N ALA A 42 -10.09 -38.80 -18.38
CA ALA A 42 -9.15 -37.91 -17.74
C ALA A 42 -8.59 -38.55 -16.47
N THR A 43 -7.31 -38.38 -16.25
CA THR A 43 -6.65 -38.75 -14.99
C THR A 43 -6.51 -37.51 -14.15
N LEU A 44 -6.92 -37.59 -12.88
CA LEU A 44 -6.74 -36.52 -11.91
C LEU A 44 -5.29 -36.58 -11.41
N ASP A 45 -4.43 -35.75 -11.94
CA ASP A 45 -3.05 -35.65 -11.49
C ASP A 45 -2.96 -34.73 -10.28
N ARG A 46 -2.49 -35.25 -9.16
CA ARG A 46 -2.28 -34.51 -7.91
C ARG A 46 -1.00 -33.67 -7.92
N SER A 47 -0.11 -33.90 -8.88
CA SER A 47 1.23 -33.28 -8.89
C SER A 47 1.38 -32.07 -9.79
N SER A 48 0.39 -31.70 -10.60
CA SER A 48 0.53 -30.61 -11.56
C SER A 48 0.17 -29.25 -10.96
N SER A 49 1.05 -28.71 -10.17
CA SER A 49 1.22 -27.26 -10.02
C SER A 49 1.87 -26.70 -11.29
N GLY A 50 1.14 -26.53 -12.36
CA GLY A 50 1.65 -25.81 -13.51
C GLY A 50 1.76 -26.63 -14.81
N GLN A 51 1.33 -26.04 -15.87
CA GLN A 51 1.62 -26.34 -17.28
C GLN A 51 1.11 -27.69 -17.85
N GLY A 52 -0.19 -27.84 -17.98
CA GLY A 52 -0.81 -28.85 -18.82
C GLY A 52 -2.14 -28.35 -19.37
N ARG A 53 -2.48 -28.77 -20.59
CA ARG A 53 -3.69 -28.36 -21.35
C ARG A 53 -5.06 -28.68 -20.72
N HIS A 54 -5.10 -29.01 -19.43
CA HIS A 54 -6.29 -29.44 -18.67
C HIS A 54 -6.59 -28.53 -17.46
N ARG A 55 -6.30 -27.26 -17.54
CA ARG A 55 -6.40 -26.25 -16.47
C ARG A 55 -7.81 -25.91 -15.93
N ALA A 56 -8.83 -26.71 -16.13
CA ALA A 56 -10.19 -26.33 -15.76
C ALA A 56 -10.90 -27.28 -14.79
N LEU A 57 -10.20 -28.13 -14.07
CA LEU A 57 -10.82 -28.94 -13.03
C LEU A 57 -10.65 -28.25 -11.66
N HIS A 58 -11.67 -27.50 -11.23
CA HIS A 58 -11.79 -27.12 -9.82
C HIS A 58 -12.35 -28.32 -9.06
N ILE A 59 -11.47 -29.02 -8.34
CA ILE A 59 -11.84 -30.12 -7.46
C ILE A 59 -12.28 -29.50 -6.14
N TRP A 60 -13.54 -29.74 -5.78
CA TRP A 60 -14.08 -29.40 -4.47
C TRP A 60 -13.96 -30.64 -3.59
N GLU A 61 -13.13 -30.57 -2.59
CA GLU A 61 -13.00 -31.61 -1.60
C GLU A 61 -14.10 -31.50 -0.52
N ARG A 62 -14.24 -32.55 0.27
CA ARG A 62 -15.21 -32.75 1.33
C ARG A 62 -15.38 -31.49 2.21
N GLY A 63 -16.56 -30.91 2.22
CA GLY A 63 -16.89 -29.69 2.96
C GLY A 63 -17.52 -28.57 2.11
N SER A 64 -17.51 -28.70 0.77
CA SER A 64 -18.21 -27.75 -0.10
C SER A 64 -19.73 -27.88 0.12
N THR A 65 -20.37 -26.77 0.49
CA THR A 65 -21.82 -26.66 0.66
C THR A 65 -22.60 -26.65 -0.65
N LEU A 66 -21.88 -26.62 -1.80
CA LEU A 66 -22.50 -26.56 -3.11
C LEU A 66 -23.09 -27.92 -3.50
N SER A 67 -24.35 -27.92 -3.90
CA SER A 67 -25.02 -29.08 -4.45
C SER A 67 -24.56 -29.37 -5.89
N LEU A 68 -24.88 -30.57 -6.44
CA LEU A 68 -24.62 -30.87 -7.85
C LEU A 68 -25.42 -29.94 -8.77
N SER A 69 -26.58 -29.43 -8.33
CA SER A 69 -27.37 -28.43 -9.03
C SER A 69 -26.61 -27.12 -9.13
N ASP A 70 -26.07 -26.62 -8.00
CA ASP A 70 -25.29 -25.37 -7.98
C ASP A 70 -24.06 -25.45 -8.88
N LEU A 71 -23.40 -26.63 -8.93
CA LEU A 71 -22.27 -26.86 -9.84
C LEU A 71 -22.67 -26.88 -11.31
N LYS A 72 -23.89 -27.36 -11.63
CA LYS A 72 -24.43 -27.30 -12.99
C LYS A 72 -24.73 -25.87 -13.41
N ASP A 73 -25.34 -25.08 -12.52
CA ASP A 73 -25.61 -23.66 -12.76
C ASP A 73 -24.30 -22.88 -12.93
N GLU A 74 -23.28 -23.17 -12.13
CA GLU A 74 -21.93 -22.60 -12.27
C GLU A 74 -21.29 -23.00 -13.62
N ALA A 75 -21.44 -24.25 -14.06
CA ALA A 75 -20.94 -24.69 -15.36
C ALA A 75 -21.61 -23.94 -16.52
N VAL A 76 -22.92 -23.71 -16.44
CA VAL A 76 -23.69 -22.93 -17.42
C VAL A 76 -23.25 -21.46 -17.41
N ARG A 77 -23.03 -20.89 -16.21
CA ARG A 77 -22.55 -19.51 -16.06
C ARG A 77 -21.17 -19.35 -16.70
N ARG A 78 -20.23 -20.23 -16.40
CA ARG A 78 -18.88 -20.21 -16.99
C ARG A 78 -18.87 -20.41 -18.49
N ASP A 79 -19.77 -21.25 -19.02
CA ASP A 79 -19.90 -21.47 -20.47
C ASP A 79 -20.41 -20.20 -21.17
N LYS A 80 -21.39 -19.48 -20.56
CA LYS A 80 -21.87 -18.19 -21.04
C LYS A 80 -20.76 -17.11 -21.02
N GLU A 81 -20.01 -17.03 -19.94
CA GLU A 81 -18.87 -16.11 -19.80
C GLU A 81 -17.76 -16.41 -20.84
N SER A 82 -17.46 -17.70 -21.04
CA SER A 82 -16.46 -18.12 -22.04
C SER A 82 -16.89 -17.76 -23.47
N ARG A 83 -18.18 -17.93 -23.79
CA ARG A 83 -18.74 -17.53 -25.09
C ARG A 83 -18.71 -16.02 -25.26
N ARG A 84 -19.14 -15.28 -24.26
CA ARG A 84 -19.09 -13.80 -24.25
C ARG A 84 -17.68 -13.27 -24.49
N ARG A 85 -16.65 -13.90 -23.87
CA ARG A 85 -15.24 -13.59 -24.14
C ARG A 85 -14.80 -13.99 -25.54
N GLY A 86 -15.30 -15.11 -26.06
CA GLY A 86 -15.03 -15.57 -27.44
C GLY A 86 -15.71 -14.70 -28.49
N GLU A 87 -16.92 -14.26 -28.22
CA GLU A 87 -17.67 -13.31 -29.07
C GLU A 87 -17.00 -11.93 -29.10
N LEU A 88 -16.49 -11.44 -27.94
CA LEU A 88 -15.70 -10.20 -27.90
C LEU A 88 -14.42 -10.29 -28.74
N VAL A 89 -13.73 -11.42 -28.71
CA VAL A 89 -12.53 -11.66 -29.53
C VAL A 89 -12.90 -11.88 -31.00
N GLY A 90 -14.08 -12.45 -31.28
CA GLY A 90 -14.62 -12.61 -32.64
C GLY A 90 -15.10 -11.30 -33.26
N SER A 91 -15.80 -10.45 -32.48
CA SER A 91 -16.31 -9.13 -32.95
C SER A 91 -15.14 -8.18 -33.23
N ILE A 92 -14.08 -8.21 -32.42
CA ILE A 92 -12.86 -7.42 -32.69
C ILE A 92 -12.19 -7.80 -34.02
N ARG A 93 -12.41 -9.01 -34.55
CA ARG A 93 -11.89 -9.43 -35.85
C ARG A 93 -12.81 -9.08 -37.04
N SER A 94 -14.12 -8.98 -36.82
CA SER A 94 -15.06 -8.72 -37.89
C SER A 94 -15.33 -7.22 -38.17
N ASP A 95 -15.09 -6.37 -37.17
CA ASP A 95 -15.44 -4.94 -37.22
C ASP A 95 -14.21 -4.01 -37.33
N ALA A 96 -13.16 -4.50 -37.98
CA ALA A 96 -11.90 -3.75 -38.18
C ALA A 96 -12.04 -2.43 -38.96
N VAL A 97 -13.25 -1.97 -39.23
CA VAL A 97 -13.56 -0.71 -39.93
C VAL A 97 -14.63 0.11 -39.19
N GLY A 98 -15.15 -0.38 -38.07
CA GLY A 98 -16.11 0.36 -37.24
C GLY A 98 -15.40 1.03 -36.07
N THR A 99 -15.75 2.27 -35.78
CA THR A 99 -15.37 2.97 -34.53
C THR A 99 -15.74 2.09 -33.34
N VAL A 100 -14.73 1.53 -32.67
CA VAL A 100 -14.91 0.84 -31.38
C VAL A 100 -15.43 1.87 -30.41
N SER A 101 -16.66 1.71 -29.92
CA SER A 101 -17.21 2.65 -28.96
C SER A 101 -16.43 2.49 -27.61
N GLN A 102 -16.31 3.57 -26.83
CA GLN A 102 -15.69 3.53 -25.51
C GLN A 102 -16.31 2.46 -24.60
N SER A 103 -17.58 2.08 -24.81
CA SER A 103 -18.30 1.04 -24.08
C SER A 103 -17.81 -0.39 -24.38
N ASP A 104 -17.09 -0.61 -25.49
CA ASP A 104 -16.63 -1.93 -25.92
C ASP A 104 -15.17 -2.21 -25.55
N LEU A 105 -14.45 -1.21 -25.05
CA LEU A 105 -13.13 -1.40 -24.48
C LEU A 105 -13.31 -2.12 -23.14
N PRO A 106 -12.63 -3.28 -22.92
CA PRO A 106 -12.57 -3.83 -21.57
C PRO A 106 -12.01 -2.71 -20.71
N THR A 107 -12.77 -2.30 -19.69
CA THR A 107 -12.46 -1.22 -18.79
C THR A 107 -10.97 -1.30 -18.40
N ILE A 108 -10.16 -0.47 -19.04
CA ILE A 108 -8.94 -0.01 -18.41
C ILE A 108 -9.49 0.79 -17.24
N TRP A 109 -9.10 0.43 -16.02
CA TRP A 109 -9.55 1.09 -14.83
C TRP A 109 -9.62 2.59 -15.07
N GLY A 110 -10.81 3.19 -14.92
CA GLY A 110 -11.03 4.62 -15.03
C GLY A 110 -10.96 5.30 -16.40
N ALA A 111 -10.92 4.56 -17.53
CA ALA A 111 -11.18 5.21 -18.81
C ALA A 111 -12.59 5.81 -18.76
N GLY A 112 -12.69 7.14 -18.78
CA GLY A 112 -13.95 7.86 -18.60
C GLY A 112 -14.20 8.36 -17.16
N TRP A 113 -13.21 8.27 -16.23
CA TRP A 113 -13.35 8.90 -14.92
C TRP A 113 -13.31 10.43 -15.04
N GLU A 114 -14.28 11.08 -14.42
CA GLU A 114 -14.35 12.52 -14.28
C GLU A 114 -14.55 12.90 -12.81
N PRO A 115 -13.95 14.03 -12.36
CA PRO A 115 -14.24 14.57 -11.05
C PRO A 115 -15.72 14.91 -10.88
N SER A 116 -16.28 14.67 -9.70
CA SER A 116 -17.71 14.88 -9.44
C SER A 116 -18.11 16.36 -9.40
N SER A 117 -17.19 17.26 -9.00
CA SER A 117 -17.46 18.68 -8.81
C SER A 117 -16.21 19.55 -8.90
N ALA A 118 -16.40 20.85 -9.11
CA ALA A 118 -15.35 21.86 -8.91
C ALA A 118 -14.96 21.96 -7.44
N LEU A 119 -13.70 22.36 -7.19
CA LEU A 119 -13.20 22.76 -5.88
C LEU A 119 -13.15 24.29 -5.81
N GLU A 120 -13.30 24.85 -4.62
CA GLU A 120 -13.06 26.26 -4.38
C GLU A 120 -11.58 26.53 -4.16
N PHE A 121 -11.06 27.61 -4.71
CA PHE A 121 -9.68 28.02 -4.54
C PHE A 121 -9.64 29.28 -3.65
N PRO A 122 -8.92 29.25 -2.52
CA PRO A 122 -8.74 30.42 -1.67
C PRO A 122 -8.09 31.61 -2.38
N THR A 123 -7.22 31.28 -3.34
CA THR A 123 -6.57 32.24 -4.25
C THR A 123 -6.63 31.69 -5.66
N PRO A 124 -6.79 32.59 -6.69
CA PRO A 124 -6.80 32.14 -8.08
C PRO A 124 -5.54 31.34 -8.44
N LEU A 125 -5.73 30.23 -9.11
CA LEU A 125 -4.65 29.34 -9.59
C LEU A 125 -3.92 30.01 -10.77
N ASN A 126 -2.61 30.19 -10.65
CA ASN A 126 -1.77 30.67 -11.73
C ASN A 126 -1.69 29.65 -12.86
N SER A 127 -2.05 30.07 -14.08
CA SER A 127 -2.15 29.18 -15.25
C SER A 127 -0.78 28.68 -15.74
N SER A 128 0.27 29.50 -15.62
CA SER A 128 1.63 29.08 -15.99
C SER A 128 2.12 27.98 -15.07
N TRP A 129 1.90 28.14 -13.75
CA TRP A 129 2.25 27.09 -12.79
C TRP A 129 1.48 25.79 -13.05
N ALA A 130 0.17 25.88 -13.32
CA ALA A 130 -0.65 24.71 -13.64
C ALA A 130 -0.16 23.99 -14.92
N ARG A 131 0.23 24.75 -15.93
CA ARG A 131 0.83 24.23 -17.17
C ARG A 131 2.15 23.52 -16.90
N ASP A 132 3.01 24.15 -16.14
CA ASP A 132 4.34 23.59 -15.83
C ASP A 132 4.21 22.28 -15.04
N GLU A 133 3.30 22.20 -14.09
CA GLU A 133 3.01 20.96 -13.36
C GLU A 133 2.45 19.85 -14.26
N LEU A 134 1.56 20.19 -15.18
CA LEU A 134 1.05 19.25 -16.18
C LEU A 134 2.19 18.74 -17.07
N LEU A 135 3.02 19.65 -17.61
CA LEU A 135 4.11 19.27 -18.50
C LEU A 135 5.20 18.48 -17.77
N ARG A 136 5.50 18.81 -16.51
CA ARG A 136 6.40 18.03 -15.66
C ARG A 136 5.90 16.58 -15.52
N PHE A 137 4.61 16.42 -15.24
CA PHE A 137 3.99 15.09 -15.14
C PHE A 137 4.05 14.31 -16.47
N VAL A 138 3.77 14.98 -17.61
CA VAL A 138 3.82 14.35 -18.93
C VAL A 138 5.24 13.98 -19.32
N ALA A 139 6.22 14.83 -19.02
CA ALA A 139 7.64 14.51 -19.23
C ALA A 139 8.09 13.28 -18.42
N GLU A 140 7.57 13.12 -17.21
CA GLU A 140 7.86 11.96 -16.37
C GLU A 140 7.18 10.67 -16.88
N ARG A 141 5.94 10.74 -17.33
CA ARG A 141 5.11 9.54 -17.57
C ARG A 141 4.78 9.25 -19.03
N HIS A 142 4.78 10.28 -19.88
CA HIS A 142 4.30 10.25 -21.24
C HIS A 142 5.11 11.15 -22.17
N ASP A 143 6.43 11.14 -22.05
CA ASP A 143 7.37 12.02 -22.74
C ASP A 143 7.13 12.14 -24.25
N GLY A 144 6.78 11.05 -24.91
CA GLY A 144 6.43 11.02 -26.33
C GLY A 144 5.19 11.85 -26.73
N HIS A 145 4.46 12.39 -25.76
CA HIS A 145 3.26 13.21 -25.98
C HIS A 145 3.41 14.66 -25.52
N LEU A 146 4.59 15.06 -25.05
CA LEU A 146 4.85 16.37 -24.46
C LEU A 146 4.44 17.53 -25.38
N ASP A 147 4.89 17.50 -26.64
CA ASP A 147 4.56 18.53 -27.63
C ASP A 147 3.05 18.62 -27.91
N THR A 148 2.37 17.48 -27.96
CA THR A 148 0.90 17.46 -28.21
C THR A 148 0.13 18.06 -27.06
N VAL A 149 0.50 17.69 -25.82
CA VAL A 149 -0.12 18.19 -24.59
C VAL A 149 0.15 19.69 -24.45
N ALA A 150 1.37 20.16 -24.71
CA ALA A 150 1.72 21.58 -24.66
C ALA A 150 0.96 22.39 -25.70
N SER A 151 0.97 21.96 -26.98
CA SER A 151 0.26 22.66 -28.06
C SER A 151 -1.24 22.76 -27.80
N CYS A 152 -1.86 21.67 -27.34
CA CYS A 152 -3.29 21.68 -27.01
C CYS A 152 -3.60 22.68 -25.87
N TRP A 153 -2.75 22.81 -24.87
CA TRP A 153 -2.90 23.82 -23.82
C TRP A 153 -2.81 25.24 -24.38
N ASP A 154 -1.79 25.52 -25.17
CA ASP A 154 -1.48 26.85 -25.70
C ASP A 154 -2.56 27.34 -26.71
N GLU A 155 -3.21 26.43 -27.43
CA GLU A 155 -4.28 26.73 -28.39
C GLU A 155 -5.62 27.07 -27.75
N MET A 156 -5.83 26.74 -26.47
CA MET A 156 -7.12 26.96 -25.78
C MET A 156 -7.36 28.39 -25.27
N GLY A 157 -6.43 29.33 -25.48
CA GLY A 157 -6.61 30.72 -25.05
C GLY A 157 -6.75 30.88 -23.54
N VAL A 158 -5.83 30.30 -22.80
CA VAL A 158 -5.83 30.16 -21.34
C VAL A 158 -5.71 31.54 -20.66
N PRO A 159 -6.53 31.88 -19.63
CA PRO A 159 -6.38 33.12 -18.85
C PRO A 159 -5.12 33.09 -17.99
N GLU A 160 -4.71 34.25 -17.42
CA GLU A 160 -3.55 34.31 -16.50
C GLU A 160 -3.75 33.49 -15.23
N SER A 161 -5.00 33.40 -14.76
CA SER A 161 -5.36 32.61 -13.58
C SER A 161 -6.77 32.03 -13.68
N PHE A 162 -7.04 31.00 -12.90
CA PHE A 162 -8.33 30.33 -12.82
C PHE A 162 -8.92 30.39 -11.42
N GLU A 163 -10.22 30.57 -11.35
CA GLU A 163 -11.04 30.18 -10.21
C GLU A 163 -11.38 28.68 -10.31
N GLY A 164 -11.75 28.07 -9.16
CA GLY A 164 -11.99 26.62 -9.13
C GLY A 164 -13.02 26.13 -10.14
N ALA A 165 -14.14 26.82 -10.28
CA ALA A 165 -15.17 26.46 -11.25
C ALA A 165 -14.69 26.61 -12.70
N SER A 166 -13.93 27.65 -13.01
CA SER A 166 -13.39 27.87 -14.36
C SER A 166 -12.29 26.86 -14.70
N PHE A 167 -11.44 26.51 -13.75
CA PHE A 167 -10.42 25.48 -13.95
C PHE A 167 -11.03 24.09 -14.14
N TYR A 168 -12.10 23.78 -13.41
CA TYR A 168 -12.84 22.53 -13.62
C TYR A 168 -13.41 22.42 -15.04
N GLN A 169 -14.06 23.49 -15.55
CA GLN A 169 -14.56 23.49 -16.91
C GLN A 169 -13.45 23.45 -17.95
N PHE A 170 -12.38 24.21 -17.72
CA PHE A 170 -11.18 24.15 -18.55
C PHE A 170 -10.61 22.74 -18.63
N SER A 171 -10.42 22.07 -17.48
CA SER A 171 -9.87 20.72 -17.41
C SER A 171 -10.69 19.72 -18.23
N LYS A 172 -12.02 19.78 -18.16
CA LYS A 172 -12.90 18.94 -18.97
C LYS A 172 -12.74 19.22 -20.46
N SER A 173 -12.79 20.49 -20.85
CA SER A 173 -12.63 20.90 -22.25
C SER A 173 -11.25 20.53 -22.79
N TYR A 174 -10.21 20.68 -21.95
CA TYR A 174 -8.85 20.34 -22.31
C TYR A 174 -8.67 18.84 -22.59
N VAL A 175 -9.16 17.97 -21.71
CA VAL A 175 -9.11 16.52 -21.91
C VAL A 175 -9.85 16.12 -23.17
N SER A 176 -11.01 16.72 -23.46
CA SER A 176 -11.78 16.46 -24.69
C SER A 176 -11.03 16.92 -25.95
N SER A 177 -10.47 18.12 -25.93
CA SER A 177 -9.69 18.66 -27.06
C SER A 177 -8.42 17.83 -27.32
N LEU A 178 -7.76 17.39 -26.25
CA LEU A 178 -6.61 16.52 -26.36
C LEU A 178 -6.97 15.13 -26.92
N GLU A 179 -8.13 14.59 -26.54
CA GLU A 179 -8.64 13.34 -27.10
C GLU A 179 -8.86 13.47 -28.61
N GLU A 180 -9.50 14.54 -29.09
CA GLU A 180 -9.69 14.82 -30.50
C GLU A 180 -8.36 14.91 -31.26
N SER A 181 -7.40 15.67 -30.73
CA SER A 181 -6.06 15.80 -31.33
C SER A 181 -5.31 14.47 -31.42
N LEU A 182 -5.44 13.61 -30.40
CA LEU A 182 -4.83 12.28 -30.41
C LEU A 182 -5.54 11.33 -31.37
N GLN A 183 -6.88 11.40 -31.51
CA GLN A 183 -7.63 10.61 -32.45
C GLN A 183 -7.30 10.98 -33.89
N GLU A 184 -7.15 12.26 -34.23
CA GLU A 184 -6.69 12.70 -35.55
C GLU A 184 -5.33 12.09 -35.92
N ARG A 185 -4.42 11.98 -34.98
CA ARG A 185 -3.13 11.31 -35.19
C ARG A 185 -3.26 9.81 -35.45
N LEU A 186 -4.22 9.12 -34.80
CA LEU A 186 -4.52 7.70 -35.07
C LEU A 186 -5.08 7.45 -36.47
N LEU A 187 -5.70 8.45 -37.06
CA LEU A 187 -6.26 8.38 -38.43
C LEU A 187 -5.20 8.60 -39.52
N THR A 188 -3.93 8.87 -39.18
CA THR A 188 -2.89 9.02 -40.20
C THR A 188 -2.65 7.71 -40.97
N PRO A 189 -2.26 7.79 -42.28
CA PRO A 189 -2.00 6.57 -43.04
C PRO A 189 -0.97 5.63 -42.46
N ALA A 190 0.01 6.16 -41.73
CA ALA A 190 1.04 5.39 -41.08
C ALA A 190 0.49 4.55 -39.92
N LEU A 191 -0.47 5.10 -39.16
CA LEU A 191 -1.05 4.41 -37.99
C LEU A 191 -2.25 3.54 -38.40
N SER A 192 -2.99 3.92 -39.44
CA SER A 192 -4.07 3.07 -39.99
C SER A 192 -3.54 1.73 -40.51
N SER A 193 -2.27 1.68 -40.96
CA SER A 193 -1.64 0.42 -41.36
C SER A 193 -1.40 -0.55 -40.21
N LEU A 194 -1.48 -0.09 -38.95
CA LEU A 194 -1.33 -0.94 -37.76
C LEU A 194 -2.60 -1.75 -37.43
N VAL A 195 -3.71 -1.53 -38.14
CA VAL A 195 -4.96 -2.31 -37.96
C VAL A 195 -4.68 -3.81 -38.14
N ASP A 196 -3.89 -4.15 -39.16
CA ASP A 196 -3.57 -5.54 -39.53
C ASP A 196 -2.32 -6.09 -38.82
N VAL A 197 -1.62 -5.26 -38.04
CA VAL A 197 -0.42 -5.67 -37.32
C VAL A 197 -0.79 -6.12 -35.91
N GLU A 198 -0.54 -7.38 -35.59
CA GLU A 198 -0.66 -7.89 -34.22
C GLU A 198 0.61 -7.51 -33.40
N VAL A 199 0.47 -6.61 -32.41
CA VAL A 199 1.54 -6.29 -31.45
C VAL A 199 1.82 -7.48 -30.54
N ILE A 200 0.77 -8.18 -30.14
CA ILE A 200 0.82 -9.51 -29.51
C ILE A 200 -0.28 -10.36 -30.14
N PRO A 201 -0.17 -11.71 -30.14
CA PRO A 201 -1.21 -12.57 -30.69
C PRO A 201 -2.61 -12.17 -30.23
N ARG A 202 -3.53 -11.94 -31.18
CA ARG A 202 -4.93 -11.52 -30.97
C ARG A 202 -5.11 -10.08 -30.46
N ARG A 203 -4.09 -9.22 -30.55
CA ARG A 203 -4.20 -7.78 -30.24
C ARG A 203 -3.58 -6.95 -31.36
N SER A 204 -4.41 -6.23 -32.11
CA SER A 204 -3.93 -5.32 -33.16
C SER A 204 -3.15 -4.14 -32.59
N GLY A 205 -2.28 -3.56 -33.39
CA GLY A 205 -1.55 -2.34 -33.05
C GLY A 205 -2.47 -1.17 -32.77
N LEU A 206 -3.58 -1.04 -33.52
CA LEU A 206 -4.58 0.01 -33.29
C LEU A 206 -5.20 -0.10 -31.89
N LEU A 207 -5.72 -1.28 -31.51
CA LEU A 207 -6.29 -1.49 -30.17
C LEU A 207 -5.27 -1.22 -29.06
N HIS A 208 -3.99 -1.54 -29.31
CA HIS A 208 -2.93 -1.23 -28.36
C HIS A 208 -2.73 0.28 -28.18
N LEU A 209 -2.73 1.04 -29.28
CA LEU A 209 -2.62 2.51 -29.26
C LEU A 209 -3.83 3.16 -28.59
N GLU A 210 -5.04 2.74 -28.91
CA GLU A 210 -6.27 3.24 -28.27
C GLU A 210 -6.23 3.10 -26.75
N ARG A 211 -5.75 1.95 -26.25
CA ARG A 211 -5.59 1.73 -24.81
C ARG A 211 -4.53 2.64 -24.18
N ARG A 212 -3.43 2.89 -24.88
CA ARG A 212 -2.40 3.82 -24.42
C ARG A 212 -2.90 5.25 -24.40
N THR A 213 -3.67 5.65 -25.41
CA THR A 213 -4.33 6.96 -25.48
C THR A 213 -5.32 7.14 -24.32
N ALA A 214 -6.20 6.18 -24.10
CA ALA A 214 -7.13 6.21 -22.97
C ALA A 214 -6.40 6.31 -21.62
N ARG A 215 -5.25 5.64 -21.47
CA ARG A 215 -4.43 5.75 -20.28
C ARG A 215 -3.83 7.13 -20.11
N LEU A 216 -3.27 7.70 -21.17
CA LEU A 216 -2.74 9.06 -21.17
C LEU A 216 -3.82 10.08 -20.74
N LEU A 217 -5.01 10.00 -21.32
CA LEU A 217 -6.13 10.90 -20.99
C LEU A 217 -6.55 10.78 -19.53
N LEU A 218 -6.63 9.56 -18.99
CA LEU A 218 -6.90 9.33 -17.58
C LEU A 218 -5.81 9.95 -16.68
N ASP A 219 -4.57 9.68 -16.98
CA ASP A 219 -3.43 10.16 -16.19
C ASP A 219 -3.36 11.70 -16.20
N ILE A 220 -3.70 12.34 -17.33
CA ILE A 220 -3.84 13.80 -17.44
C ILE A 220 -5.04 14.33 -16.64
N ALA A 221 -6.19 13.67 -16.69
CA ALA A 221 -7.35 14.06 -15.89
C ALA A 221 -7.04 13.99 -14.39
N LEU A 222 -6.34 12.96 -13.94
CA LEU A 222 -5.88 12.82 -12.55
C LEU A 222 -4.85 13.90 -12.18
N CYS A 223 -3.93 14.24 -13.09
CA CYS A 223 -2.97 15.32 -12.88
C CYS A 223 -3.66 16.68 -12.71
N LEU A 224 -4.59 17.04 -13.60
CA LEU A 224 -5.36 18.28 -13.49
C LEU A 224 -6.20 18.33 -12.21
N ARG A 225 -6.76 17.19 -11.79
CA ARG A 225 -7.49 17.11 -10.52
C ARG A 225 -6.57 17.26 -9.32
N ARG A 226 -5.36 16.72 -9.35
CA ARG A 226 -4.34 16.93 -8.32
C ARG A 226 -3.96 18.40 -8.22
N ILE A 227 -3.77 19.09 -9.33
CA ILE A 227 -3.55 20.55 -9.39
C ILE A 227 -4.73 21.29 -8.73
N SER A 228 -5.98 20.87 -8.99
CA SER A 228 -7.16 21.45 -8.35
C SER A 228 -7.14 21.27 -6.83
N HIS A 229 -6.82 20.08 -6.34
CA HIS A 229 -6.70 19.83 -4.90
C HIS A 229 -5.59 20.67 -4.27
N TYR A 230 -4.45 20.82 -4.92
CA TYR A 230 -3.37 21.68 -4.43
C TYR A 230 -3.80 23.15 -4.33
N ALA A 231 -4.49 23.65 -5.35
CA ALA A 231 -5.01 25.02 -5.38
C ALA A 231 -6.15 25.27 -4.38
N SER A 232 -6.83 24.22 -3.93
CA SER A 232 -7.93 24.31 -2.95
C SER A 232 -7.47 24.39 -1.48
N ILE A 233 -6.17 24.24 -1.23
CA ILE A 233 -5.62 24.21 0.13
C ILE A 233 -5.80 25.57 0.80
N THR A 234 -6.44 25.58 1.96
CA THR A 234 -6.67 26.80 2.75
C THR A 234 -5.47 27.11 3.65
N LEU A 235 -5.35 28.35 4.07
CA LEU A 235 -4.34 28.76 5.04
C LEU A 235 -4.49 28.01 6.37
N GLU A 236 -5.72 27.80 6.82
CA GLU A 236 -6.02 27.04 8.04
C GLU A 236 -5.50 25.60 7.98
N GLN A 237 -5.72 24.91 6.86
CA GLN A 237 -5.15 23.57 6.65
C GLN A 237 -3.62 23.57 6.71
N ARG A 238 -2.99 24.58 6.12
CA ARG A 238 -1.53 24.70 6.15
C ARG A 238 -0.99 24.96 7.56
N ILE A 239 -1.68 25.78 8.36
CA ILE A 239 -1.32 26.02 9.76
C ILE A 239 -1.44 24.73 10.57
N GLU A 240 -2.51 23.95 10.36
CA GLU A 240 -2.67 22.66 11.03
C GLU A 240 -1.56 21.67 10.65
N TRP A 241 -1.14 21.63 9.37
CA TRP A 241 -0.01 20.79 8.97
C TRP A 241 1.31 21.23 9.60
N GLN A 242 1.54 22.55 9.73
CA GLN A 242 2.71 23.07 10.45
C GLN A 242 2.74 22.57 11.89
N ARG A 243 1.60 22.68 12.58
CA ARG A 243 1.43 22.18 13.94
C ARG A 243 1.74 20.67 14.04
N MET A 244 1.16 19.87 13.14
CA MET A 244 1.36 18.42 13.13
C MET A 244 2.78 18.00 12.75
N MET A 245 3.43 18.72 11.84
CA MET A 245 4.84 18.49 11.51
C MET A 245 5.75 18.84 12.69
N MET A 246 5.49 19.95 13.38
CA MET A 246 6.21 20.33 14.61
C MET A 246 6.04 19.26 15.70
N GLN A 247 4.80 18.84 15.97
CA GLN A 247 4.51 17.75 16.91
C GLN A 247 5.28 16.47 16.55
N THR A 248 5.33 16.11 15.27
CA THR A 248 6.05 14.93 14.78
C THR A 248 7.54 15.05 15.06
N ARG A 249 8.15 16.21 14.76
CA ARG A 249 9.58 16.48 15.00
C ARG A 249 9.91 16.37 16.49
N LEU A 250 9.09 16.97 17.34
CA LEU A 250 9.26 16.94 18.80
C LEU A 250 9.14 15.52 19.36
N VAL A 251 8.14 14.75 18.90
CA VAL A 251 8.01 13.35 19.30
C VAL A 251 9.23 12.53 18.87
N ASP A 252 9.72 12.73 17.65
CA ASP A 252 10.92 12.05 17.13
C ASP A 252 12.18 12.39 17.94
N GLU A 253 12.36 13.64 18.36
CA GLU A 253 13.47 14.09 19.17
C GLU A 253 13.41 13.51 20.58
N HIS A 254 12.25 13.51 21.23
CA HIS A 254 12.08 12.86 22.52
C HIS A 254 12.32 11.35 22.48
N LEU A 255 11.82 10.67 21.43
CA LEU A 255 12.09 9.24 21.26
C LEU A 255 13.58 8.95 21.06
N LYS A 256 14.30 9.83 20.36
CA LYS A 256 15.76 9.73 20.25
C LYS A 256 16.43 9.85 21.62
N ASP A 257 16.03 10.86 22.39
CA ASP A 257 16.59 11.08 23.73
C ASP A 257 16.32 9.89 24.66
N LEU A 258 15.06 9.44 24.72
CA LEU A 258 14.63 8.27 25.48
C LEU A 258 15.37 6.98 25.06
N SER A 259 15.57 6.80 23.75
CA SER A 259 16.29 5.64 23.22
C SER A 259 17.79 5.68 23.56
N THR A 260 18.39 6.87 23.55
CA THR A 260 19.82 7.06 23.80
C THR A 260 20.15 6.93 25.28
N ASN A 261 19.36 7.54 26.15
CA ASN A 261 19.59 7.55 27.60
C ASN A 261 18.96 6.34 28.30
N GLY A 262 17.93 5.74 27.71
CA GLY A 262 17.10 4.71 28.33
C GLY A 262 16.21 5.25 29.43
N ILE A 263 15.16 4.51 29.74
CA ILE A 263 14.28 4.79 30.89
C ILE A 263 14.47 3.71 31.96
N PRO A 264 14.39 4.07 33.25
CA PRO A 264 14.58 3.10 34.35
C PRO A 264 13.54 1.99 34.32
N THR A 265 13.98 0.75 34.50
CA THR A 265 13.11 -0.41 34.66
C THR A 265 12.96 -0.83 36.12
N PRO A 266 11.88 -1.53 36.51
CA PRO A 266 11.66 -1.92 37.93
C PRO A 266 12.75 -2.82 38.53
N ASP A 267 13.50 -3.53 37.71
CA ASP A 267 14.62 -4.41 38.11
C ASP A 267 15.95 -3.66 38.23
N GLY A 268 15.95 -2.34 38.07
CA GLY A 268 17.12 -1.48 38.17
C GLY A 268 17.98 -1.39 36.92
N GLY A 269 17.48 -1.92 35.80
CA GLY A 269 18.07 -1.75 34.47
C GLY A 269 17.60 -0.48 33.75
N THR A 270 17.91 -0.38 32.47
CA THR A 270 17.43 0.67 31.58
C THR A 270 16.86 0.06 30.30
N PHE A 271 15.80 0.69 29.74
CA PHE A 271 15.16 0.27 28.51
C PHE A 271 15.13 1.43 27.50
N GLY A 272 15.72 1.22 26.34
CA GLY A 272 15.82 2.24 25.28
C GLY A 272 14.68 2.21 24.26
N GLY A 273 13.71 1.33 24.42
CA GLY A 273 12.59 1.24 23.50
C GLY A 273 12.99 0.82 22.09
N LYS A 274 12.12 1.16 21.13
CA LYS A 274 12.34 0.97 19.70
C LYS A 274 11.76 2.16 18.95
N GLY A 275 12.47 2.65 17.94
CA GLY A 275 11.92 3.70 17.09
C GLY A 275 12.83 4.00 15.90
N PHE A 276 12.25 4.64 14.93
CA PHE A 276 12.91 5.07 13.70
C PHE A 276 12.63 6.55 13.46
N ARG A 277 13.59 7.21 12.85
CA ARG A 277 13.57 8.66 12.71
C ARG A 277 12.66 9.13 11.58
N SER A 278 11.92 10.22 11.85
CA SER A 278 11.01 10.88 10.90
C SER A 278 11.57 12.17 10.29
N THR A 279 12.68 12.66 10.80
CA THR A 279 13.27 13.98 10.44
C THR A 279 13.39 14.17 8.93
N TRP A 280 12.84 15.28 8.41
CA TRP A 280 12.66 15.70 7.02
C TRP A 280 11.58 14.92 6.23
N GLN A 281 10.80 14.09 6.89
CA GLN A 281 9.74 13.28 6.26
C GLN A 281 8.35 13.58 6.89
N GLU A 282 8.25 14.68 7.64
CA GLU A 282 7.05 15.04 8.40
C GLU A 282 5.89 15.47 7.49
N GLY A 283 6.15 15.89 6.25
CA GLY A 283 5.11 16.31 5.29
C GLY A 283 3.98 15.30 5.08
N VAL A 284 4.24 14.01 5.40
CA VAL A 284 3.25 12.93 5.32
C VAL A 284 1.99 13.16 6.18
N VAL A 285 2.05 14.05 7.19
CA VAL A 285 0.90 14.41 8.04
C VAL A 285 -0.28 14.92 7.22
N ALA A 286 0.00 15.62 6.11
CA ALA A 286 -1.03 16.20 5.26
C ALA A 286 -1.91 15.16 4.54
N CYS A 287 -1.46 13.90 4.41
CA CYS A 287 -2.28 12.83 3.87
C CYS A 287 -3.58 12.63 4.65
N ALA A 288 -3.53 12.75 5.97
CA ALA A 288 -4.69 12.52 6.83
C ALA A 288 -5.83 13.52 6.57
N SER A 289 -5.51 14.77 6.18
CA SER A 289 -6.51 15.78 5.83
C SER A 289 -7.30 15.45 4.57
N ALA A 290 -6.79 14.56 3.72
CA ALA A 290 -7.49 14.06 2.55
C ALA A 290 -8.34 12.81 2.84
N MET A 291 -8.29 12.28 4.06
CA MET A 291 -8.90 11.02 4.44
C MET A 291 -10.08 11.23 5.38
N ARG A 292 -11.01 10.30 5.37
CA ARG A 292 -12.10 10.22 6.34
C ARG A 292 -11.60 9.52 7.61
N ARG A 293 -11.08 10.32 8.55
CA ARG A 293 -10.49 9.81 9.78
C ARG A 293 -11.58 9.31 10.73
N ALA A 294 -11.27 8.27 11.50
CA ALA A 294 -12.20 7.69 12.47
C ALA A 294 -12.60 8.67 13.58
N ILE A 295 -11.74 9.65 13.89
CA ILE A 295 -11.99 10.68 14.90
C ILE A 295 -12.97 11.77 14.44
N ASP A 296 -13.18 11.92 13.13
CA ASP A 296 -14.04 12.96 12.55
C ASP A 296 -15.47 12.46 12.28
N ILE A 297 -15.74 11.18 12.49
CA ILE A 297 -17.02 10.55 12.18
C ILE A 297 -17.65 9.93 13.43
N PRO A 298 -19.00 9.84 13.48
CA PRO A 298 -19.70 9.21 14.59
C PRO A 298 -19.24 7.75 14.81
N GLU A 299 -19.22 7.31 16.07
CA GLU A 299 -18.76 5.97 16.45
C GLU A 299 -19.48 4.85 15.68
N GLY A 300 -20.78 4.96 15.49
CA GLY A 300 -21.57 3.98 14.71
C GLY A 300 -21.23 3.90 13.23
N GLU A 301 -20.50 4.88 12.68
CA GLU A 301 -20.08 4.94 11.29
C GLU A 301 -18.58 4.65 11.08
N ARG A 302 -17.82 4.39 12.14
CA ARG A 302 -16.36 4.13 12.09
C ARG A 302 -15.96 2.99 11.15
N ALA A 303 -16.89 2.07 10.88
CA ALA A 303 -16.68 1.04 9.85
C ALA A 303 -16.37 1.61 8.45
N ARG A 304 -16.71 2.89 8.20
CA ARG A 304 -16.44 3.61 6.94
C ARG A 304 -15.18 4.46 6.99
N ALA A 305 -14.51 4.56 8.14
CA ALA A 305 -13.26 5.31 8.26
C ALA A 305 -12.19 4.72 7.33
N ASP A 306 -11.44 5.60 6.69
CA ASP A 306 -10.31 5.20 5.85
C ASP A 306 -9.17 4.63 6.73
N ILE A 307 -8.33 3.80 6.15
CA ILE A 307 -7.25 3.10 6.85
C ILE A 307 -5.90 3.51 6.30
N VAL A 308 -4.96 3.74 7.19
CA VAL A 308 -3.54 3.88 6.85
C VAL A 308 -2.74 2.69 7.40
N ALA A 309 -1.72 2.27 6.66
CA ALA A 309 -0.73 1.30 7.10
C ALA A 309 0.65 1.97 7.15
N PRO A 310 0.91 2.84 8.15
CA PRO A 310 2.13 3.64 8.20
C PRO A 310 3.36 2.74 8.34
N MET A 311 4.51 3.23 7.87
CA MET A 311 5.78 2.67 8.30
C MET A 311 6.04 3.05 9.77
N ILE A 312 6.93 2.33 10.43
CA ILE A 312 7.29 2.66 11.82
C ILE A 312 7.87 4.08 11.96
N ARG A 313 8.47 4.62 10.89
CA ARG A 313 8.97 6.00 10.82
C ARG A 313 7.89 7.05 10.50
N ASP A 314 6.71 6.63 10.05
CA ASP A 314 5.61 7.56 9.72
C ASP A 314 4.80 7.94 10.97
N VAL A 315 5.50 8.29 12.04
CA VAL A 315 4.89 8.74 13.30
C VAL A 315 3.91 9.88 13.05
N GLY A 316 4.28 10.84 12.19
CA GLY A 316 3.42 11.96 11.82
C GLY A 316 2.10 11.54 11.19
N LEU A 317 2.09 10.53 10.34
CA LEU A 317 0.83 10.02 9.76
C LEU A 317 -0.07 9.40 10.83
N ALA A 318 0.51 8.66 11.78
CA ALA A 318 -0.25 8.07 12.88
C ALA A 318 -0.83 9.15 13.81
N LEU A 319 -0.05 10.18 14.15
CA LEU A 319 -0.52 11.34 14.92
C LEU A 319 -1.64 12.09 14.18
N ALA A 320 -1.47 12.36 12.89
CA ALA A 320 -2.47 13.05 12.07
C ALA A 320 -3.77 12.24 11.90
N MET A 321 -3.72 10.91 11.97
CA MET A 321 -4.90 10.04 12.03
C MET A 321 -5.56 10.01 13.41
N GLY A 322 -4.98 10.67 14.41
CA GLY A 322 -5.57 10.87 15.74
C GLY A 322 -4.91 10.08 16.87
N GLN A 323 -3.78 9.39 16.66
CA GLN A 323 -3.00 8.90 17.79
C GLN A 323 -2.41 10.10 18.56
N THR A 324 -2.33 9.98 19.88
CA THR A 324 -1.71 11.02 20.72
C THR A 324 -0.21 10.77 20.88
N PRO A 325 0.59 11.81 21.19
CA PRO A 325 2.00 11.62 21.54
C PRO A 325 2.20 10.61 22.68
N THR A 326 1.34 10.65 23.71
CA THR A 326 1.38 9.67 24.83
C THR A 326 1.21 8.23 24.33
N GLU A 327 0.26 7.97 23.41
CA GLU A 327 0.05 6.64 22.81
C GLU A 327 1.29 6.17 22.04
N VAL A 328 1.94 7.07 21.29
CA VAL A 328 3.16 6.77 20.53
C VAL A 328 4.32 6.45 21.47
N PHE A 329 4.54 7.29 22.49
CA PHE A 329 5.58 7.07 23.49
C PHE A 329 5.34 5.76 24.25
N ALA A 330 4.12 5.51 24.73
CA ALA A 330 3.78 4.30 25.46
C ALA A 330 4.03 3.03 24.66
N ALA A 331 3.68 3.02 23.37
CA ALA A 331 3.93 1.89 22.50
C ALA A 331 5.44 1.66 22.29
N GLN A 332 6.19 2.69 21.92
CA GLN A 332 7.61 2.55 21.60
C GLN A 332 8.49 2.33 22.82
N MET A 333 8.06 2.79 24.00
CA MET A 333 8.72 2.54 25.27
C MET A 333 8.18 1.31 26.01
N GLY A 334 7.30 0.53 25.40
CA GLY A 334 6.82 -0.74 25.94
C GLY A 334 6.02 -0.64 27.24
N LYS A 335 5.37 0.51 27.48
CA LYS A 335 4.56 0.74 28.68
C LYS A 335 3.25 -0.02 28.65
N SER A 336 2.71 -0.36 29.82
CA SER A 336 1.43 -1.02 29.98
C SER A 336 0.28 -0.09 29.56
N GLY A 337 -0.75 -0.67 28.93
CA GLY A 337 -1.91 0.07 28.45
C GLY A 337 -1.73 0.73 27.09
N SER A 338 -0.62 0.46 26.39
CA SER A 338 -0.48 0.86 24.99
C SER A 338 -1.50 0.10 24.11
N TYR A 339 -2.01 0.72 23.06
CA TYR A 339 -2.93 0.08 22.10
C TYR A 339 -2.35 -1.16 21.40
N MET A 340 -1.01 -1.30 21.41
CA MET A 340 -0.30 -2.43 20.82
C MET A 340 -0.30 -3.70 21.67
N ASP A 341 -0.84 -3.64 22.88
CA ASP A 341 -1.02 -4.79 23.75
C ASP A 341 -2.45 -5.35 23.77
N GLY A 342 -3.32 -4.82 22.93
CA GLY A 342 -4.72 -5.20 22.83
C GLY A 342 -5.62 -4.51 23.88
N GLY A 343 -5.15 -3.42 24.49
CA GLY A 343 -5.92 -2.62 25.45
C GLY A 343 -6.25 -3.34 26.75
N GLN A 344 -5.54 -4.42 27.07
CA GLN A 344 -5.73 -5.16 28.32
C GLN A 344 -4.94 -4.51 29.44
N GLU A 345 -5.63 -4.15 30.52
CA GLU A 345 -5.00 -3.58 31.71
C GLU A 345 -3.89 -4.52 32.25
N GLY A 346 -2.74 -3.95 32.56
CA GLY A 346 -1.57 -4.68 33.07
C GLY A 346 -0.76 -5.43 32.01
N SER A 347 -1.17 -5.38 30.74
CA SER A 347 -0.39 -5.93 29.62
C SER A 347 0.35 -4.83 28.88
N GLY A 348 1.36 -5.16 28.09
CA GLY A 348 2.16 -4.22 27.30
C GLY A 348 3.51 -4.79 26.90
N GLY A 349 4.29 -4.01 26.17
CA GLY A 349 5.66 -4.36 25.78
C GLY A 349 5.78 -5.52 24.78
N ARG A 350 4.65 -6.03 24.27
CA ARG A 350 4.64 -7.15 23.31
C ARG A 350 5.04 -6.72 21.91
N ASP A 351 4.62 -5.54 21.52
CA ASP A 351 4.99 -4.90 20.28
C ASP A 351 5.29 -3.41 20.55
N LEU A 352 6.42 -2.95 20.05
CA LEU A 352 6.89 -1.58 20.23
C LEU A 352 6.57 -0.70 19.01
N HIS A 353 5.72 -1.14 18.09
CA HIS A 353 5.29 -0.35 16.98
C HIS A 353 4.13 0.58 17.35
N ILE A 354 3.95 1.64 16.56
CA ILE A 354 2.75 2.48 16.58
C ILE A 354 1.57 1.71 15.99
N GLY A 355 0.36 2.12 16.27
CA GLY A 355 -0.85 1.56 15.70
C GLY A 355 -2.05 1.72 16.63
N ASN A 356 -3.21 1.93 16.04
CA ASN A 356 -4.48 1.97 16.75
C ASN A 356 -5.60 1.69 15.74
N TRP A 357 -6.13 0.47 15.76
CA TRP A 357 -7.17 0.06 14.83
C TRP A 357 -8.43 0.91 14.91
N GLU A 358 -8.81 1.37 16.10
CA GLU A 358 -10.00 2.21 16.30
C GLU A 358 -9.87 3.57 15.62
N LYS A 359 -8.64 4.03 15.41
CA LYS A 359 -8.30 5.27 14.70
C LYS A 359 -7.99 5.05 13.22
N GLY A 360 -8.14 3.82 12.72
CA GLY A 360 -7.83 3.46 11.35
C GLY A 360 -6.33 3.35 11.05
N VAL A 361 -5.49 3.23 12.07
CA VAL A 361 -4.03 3.08 11.94
C VAL A 361 -3.65 1.62 12.11
N LEU A 362 -3.31 0.97 11.00
CA LEU A 362 -2.82 -0.41 11.02
C LEU A 362 -1.39 -0.44 11.58
N PRO A 363 -1.07 -1.34 12.51
CA PRO A 363 0.30 -1.46 12.99
C PRO A 363 1.29 -1.79 11.87
N PRO A 364 2.43 -1.10 11.78
CA PRO A 364 3.51 -1.52 10.90
C PRO A 364 4.06 -2.88 11.31
N THR A 365 4.65 -3.58 10.36
CA THR A 365 5.22 -4.91 10.58
C THR A 365 6.73 -4.87 10.48
N ALA A 366 7.43 -5.63 11.35
CA ALA A 366 8.87 -5.78 11.25
C ALA A 366 9.30 -6.51 9.96
N PRO A 367 8.63 -7.58 9.53
CA PRO A 367 8.82 -8.13 8.17
C PRO A 367 8.20 -7.17 7.14
N LEU A 368 9.02 -6.34 6.54
CA LEU A 368 8.63 -5.41 5.48
C LEU A 368 8.49 -6.16 4.14
N PRO A 369 7.49 -5.88 3.30
CA PRO A 369 6.35 -4.94 3.39
C PRO A 369 5.00 -5.65 3.68
N ILE A 370 4.93 -6.53 4.65
CA ILE A 370 3.73 -7.31 4.98
C ILE A 370 2.52 -6.40 5.24
N ALA A 371 2.74 -5.21 5.82
CA ALA A 371 1.66 -4.23 6.02
C ALA A 371 0.93 -3.87 4.71
N SER A 372 1.65 -3.73 3.58
CA SER A 372 1.03 -3.47 2.27
C SER A 372 0.17 -4.64 1.80
N ALA A 373 0.64 -5.88 1.97
CA ALA A 373 -0.12 -7.08 1.62
C ALA A 373 -1.37 -7.23 2.49
N THR A 374 -1.25 -6.98 3.80
CA THR A 374 -2.37 -6.99 4.75
C THR A 374 -3.40 -5.93 4.37
N THR A 375 -2.96 -4.70 4.09
CA THR A 375 -3.85 -3.60 3.68
C THR A 375 -4.57 -3.92 2.38
N THR A 376 -3.89 -4.56 1.42
CA THR A 376 -4.53 -5.04 0.18
C THR A 376 -5.61 -6.09 0.46
N GLY A 377 -5.39 -6.98 1.44
CA GLY A 377 -6.39 -7.94 1.91
C GLY A 377 -7.61 -7.26 2.54
N ILE A 378 -7.37 -6.21 3.35
CA ILE A 378 -8.45 -5.41 3.97
C ILE A 378 -9.22 -4.64 2.89
N ALA A 379 -8.55 -4.05 1.90
CA ALA A 379 -9.19 -3.39 0.76
C ALA A 379 -10.03 -4.36 -0.08
N LEU A 380 -9.57 -5.60 -0.28
CA LEU A 380 -10.34 -6.65 -0.93
C LEU A 380 -11.60 -7.02 -0.13
N ALA A 381 -11.49 -7.11 1.20
CA ALA A 381 -12.63 -7.38 2.05
C ALA A 381 -13.64 -6.22 2.02
N ALA A 382 -13.20 -4.97 2.12
CA ALA A 382 -14.03 -3.77 2.01
C ALA A 382 -14.78 -3.73 0.66
N SER A 383 -14.09 -4.00 -0.44
CA SER A 383 -14.67 -4.07 -1.78
C SER A 383 -15.76 -5.15 -1.87
N ARG A 384 -15.52 -6.35 -1.32
CA ARG A 384 -16.49 -7.45 -1.33
C ARG A 384 -17.71 -7.20 -0.45
N LEU A 385 -17.53 -6.48 0.64
CA LEU A 385 -18.58 -6.10 1.57
C LEU A 385 -19.28 -4.80 1.16
N SER A 386 -18.88 -4.19 0.05
CA SER A 386 -19.38 -2.89 -0.44
C SER A 386 -19.26 -1.78 0.61
N VAL A 387 -18.18 -1.81 1.37
CA VAL A 387 -17.84 -0.74 2.32
C VAL A 387 -17.08 0.34 1.57
N ASP A 388 -17.63 1.54 1.52
CA ASP A 388 -16.96 2.74 0.97
C ASP A 388 -15.82 3.15 1.90
N ARG A 389 -14.61 2.71 1.59
CA ARG A 389 -13.40 2.91 2.39
C ARG A 389 -12.16 2.98 1.49
N PHE A 390 -11.34 3.97 1.73
CA PHE A 390 -10.04 4.11 1.10
C PHE A 390 -8.93 3.55 2.00
N HIS A 391 -7.85 3.10 1.38
CA HIS A 391 -6.70 2.53 2.06
C HIS A 391 -5.42 3.19 1.54
N LEU A 392 -4.57 3.65 2.45
CA LEU A 392 -3.25 4.21 2.11
C LEU A 392 -2.17 3.31 2.70
N ALA A 393 -1.25 2.82 1.87
CA ALA A 393 -0.18 1.90 2.24
C ALA A 393 1.20 2.50 1.91
N PRO A 394 1.78 3.34 2.78
CA PRO A 394 3.16 3.80 2.66
C PRO A 394 4.17 2.65 2.80
N VAL A 395 5.24 2.73 2.00
CA VAL A 395 6.40 1.84 2.09
C VAL A 395 7.67 2.62 1.78
N GLY A 396 8.81 2.17 2.29
CA GLY A 396 10.11 2.67 1.88
C GLY A 396 10.54 2.11 0.51
N GLU A 397 11.45 2.80 -0.16
CA GLU A 397 11.96 2.40 -1.48
C GLU A 397 12.60 1.01 -1.45
N GLY A 398 13.35 0.66 -0.39
CA GLY A 398 13.93 -0.67 -0.25
C GLY A 398 12.89 -1.78 -0.14
N CYS A 399 11.80 -1.53 0.61
CA CYS A 399 10.69 -2.48 0.76
C CYS A 399 9.95 -2.72 -0.56
N SER A 400 9.93 -1.73 -1.44
CA SER A 400 9.28 -1.81 -2.75
C SER A 400 9.94 -2.81 -3.71
N SER A 401 11.09 -3.38 -3.32
CA SER A 401 11.79 -4.42 -4.08
C SER A 401 11.43 -5.85 -3.65
N SER A 402 10.68 -6.01 -2.55
CA SER A 402 10.23 -7.31 -2.06
C SER A 402 9.10 -7.90 -2.90
N GLY A 403 9.07 -9.23 -3.02
CA GLY A 403 8.05 -9.96 -3.77
C GLY A 403 6.63 -9.71 -3.25
N GLU A 404 6.45 -9.62 -1.94
CA GLU A 404 5.17 -9.36 -1.29
C GLU A 404 4.56 -8.00 -1.70
N PHE A 405 5.40 -6.97 -1.92
CA PHE A 405 4.92 -5.68 -2.41
C PHE A 405 4.43 -5.77 -3.85
N TRP A 406 5.18 -6.49 -4.71
CA TRP A 406 4.78 -6.72 -6.10
C TRP A 406 3.48 -7.52 -6.20
N GLU A 407 3.31 -8.55 -5.37
CA GLU A 407 2.06 -9.33 -5.31
C GLU A 407 0.89 -8.50 -4.78
N ALA A 408 1.11 -7.65 -3.78
CA ALA A 408 0.08 -6.74 -3.26
C ALA A 408 -0.41 -5.77 -4.35
N MET A 409 0.52 -5.13 -5.08
CA MET A 409 0.19 -4.25 -6.20
C MET A 409 -0.53 -5.00 -7.32
N ASN A 410 -0.02 -6.18 -7.71
CA ASN A 410 -0.63 -7.00 -8.76
C ASN A 410 -2.06 -7.43 -8.39
N LEU A 411 -2.29 -7.87 -7.16
CA LEU A 411 -3.64 -8.22 -6.68
C LEU A 411 -4.56 -6.99 -6.69
N ALA A 412 -4.07 -5.85 -6.21
CA ALA A 412 -4.84 -4.61 -6.18
C ALA A 412 -5.23 -4.16 -7.61
N GLY A 413 -4.27 -4.14 -8.55
CA GLY A 413 -4.51 -3.81 -9.95
C GLY A 413 -5.47 -4.78 -10.63
N ALA A 414 -5.28 -6.10 -10.44
CA ALA A 414 -6.12 -7.13 -11.04
C ALA A 414 -7.58 -7.10 -10.52
N ARG A 415 -7.82 -6.56 -9.32
CA ARG A 415 -9.13 -6.51 -8.65
C ARG A 415 -9.74 -5.11 -8.60
N GLY A 416 -9.02 -4.07 -9.02
CA GLY A 416 -9.49 -2.68 -8.96
C GLY A 416 -9.78 -2.23 -7.53
N LEU A 417 -8.88 -2.53 -6.58
CA LEU A 417 -9.12 -2.29 -5.17
C LEU A 417 -8.97 -0.82 -4.79
N PRO A 418 -9.75 -0.32 -3.80
CA PRO A 418 -9.69 1.07 -3.34
C PRO A 418 -8.48 1.30 -2.41
N ILE A 419 -7.28 1.23 -2.96
CA ILE A 419 -6.02 1.38 -2.25
C ILE A 419 -5.05 2.27 -3.03
N SER A 420 -4.26 3.08 -2.33
CA SER A 420 -3.09 3.74 -2.88
C SER A 420 -1.84 3.23 -2.19
N PHE A 421 -0.86 2.85 -2.98
CA PHE A 421 0.49 2.58 -2.50
C PHE A 421 1.30 3.89 -2.55
N MET A 422 2.12 4.14 -1.52
CA MET A 422 2.98 5.32 -1.47
C MET A 422 4.42 4.88 -1.22
N ILE A 423 5.27 4.98 -2.23
CA ILE A 423 6.71 4.68 -2.07
C ILE A 423 7.41 5.97 -1.65
N GLN A 424 7.87 6.03 -0.41
CA GLN A 424 8.66 7.15 0.12
C GLN A 424 10.14 6.83 -0.08
N ASN A 425 10.71 7.39 -1.16
CA ASN A 425 12.11 7.27 -1.49
C ASN A 425 12.93 8.32 -0.69
N ASN A 426 13.51 7.90 0.42
CA ASN A 426 14.41 8.74 1.21
C ASN A 426 15.88 8.51 0.88
N GLN A 427 16.18 8.02 -0.31
CA GLN A 427 17.46 7.82 -0.96
C GLN A 427 18.29 6.64 -0.45
N ILE A 428 17.89 6.01 0.67
CA ILE A 428 18.71 4.96 1.26
C ILE A 428 17.93 4.05 2.21
N ALA A 429 17.93 2.74 1.96
CA ALA A 429 17.38 1.74 2.87
C ALA A 429 18.47 1.27 3.83
N LEU A 430 18.39 1.71 5.09
CA LEU A 430 19.42 1.53 6.12
C LEU A 430 20.79 2.07 5.66
N ASP A 431 21.56 1.29 4.94
CA ASP A 431 22.90 1.59 4.38
C ASP A 431 23.01 1.30 2.88
N THR A 432 21.92 0.89 2.23
CA THR A 432 21.88 0.53 0.80
C THR A 432 21.26 1.65 -0.01
N PHE A 433 22.05 2.31 -0.85
CA PHE A 433 21.61 3.41 -1.71
C PHE A 433 20.63 2.96 -2.80
N VAL A 434 19.75 3.85 -3.23
CA VAL A 434 18.70 3.58 -4.24
C VAL A 434 19.26 2.98 -5.54
N THR A 435 20.45 3.40 -5.96
CA THR A 435 21.12 2.89 -7.17
C THR A 435 21.46 1.39 -7.11
N ALA A 436 21.53 0.82 -5.91
CA ALA A 436 21.74 -0.61 -5.69
C ALA A 436 20.43 -1.39 -5.44
N GLN A 437 19.29 -0.70 -5.36
CA GLN A 437 18.01 -1.30 -4.99
C GLN A 437 17.04 -1.46 -6.16
N SER A 438 17.07 -0.57 -7.13
CA SER A 438 16.07 -0.50 -8.20
C SER A 438 16.70 -0.18 -9.53
N GLY A 439 16.23 -0.88 -10.58
CA GLY A 439 16.61 -0.60 -11.95
C GLY A 439 15.76 0.48 -12.63
N VAL A 440 14.71 1.00 -11.96
CA VAL A 440 13.92 2.11 -12.47
C VAL A 440 14.40 3.41 -11.85
N GLU A 441 14.42 4.48 -12.63
CA GLU A 441 14.79 5.81 -12.18
C GLU A 441 13.69 6.41 -11.30
N THR A 442 12.44 6.26 -11.71
CA THR A 442 11.28 6.68 -10.92
C THR A 442 10.45 5.48 -10.47
N TYR A 443 10.12 5.42 -9.19
CA TYR A 443 9.32 4.31 -8.65
C TYR A 443 7.86 4.30 -9.16
N GLY A 444 7.39 5.39 -9.75
CA GLY A 444 6.12 5.44 -10.48
C GLY A 444 6.01 4.39 -11.59
N ASP A 445 7.14 3.98 -12.20
CA ASP A 445 7.19 2.92 -13.22
C ASP A 445 6.70 1.57 -12.69
N LYS A 446 6.89 1.28 -11.41
CA LYS A 446 6.37 0.06 -10.77
C LYS A 446 4.84 0.02 -10.80
N GLY A 447 4.18 1.17 -10.56
CA GLY A 447 2.72 1.28 -10.69
C GLY A 447 2.24 1.08 -12.12
N HIS A 448 2.94 1.67 -13.07
CA HIS A 448 2.65 1.50 -14.50
C HIS A 448 2.74 0.04 -14.94
N ALA A 449 3.74 -0.70 -14.46
CA ALA A 449 3.90 -2.13 -14.74
C ALA A 449 2.71 -2.96 -14.25
N MET A 450 2.03 -2.52 -13.18
CA MET A 450 0.82 -3.15 -12.62
C MET A 450 -0.48 -2.55 -13.15
N GLY A 451 -0.41 -1.66 -14.13
CA GLY A 451 -1.58 -1.08 -14.79
C GLY A 451 -2.29 0.02 -14.01
N MET A 452 -1.72 0.54 -12.93
CA MET A 452 -2.31 1.60 -12.12
C MET A 452 -1.76 3.00 -12.45
N PRO A 453 -2.54 4.08 -12.29
CA PRO A 453 -2.04 5.44 -12.36
C PRO A 453 -0.90 5.66 -11.36
N ALA A 454 0.12 6.39 -11.76
CA ALA A 454 1.26 6.67 -10.89
C ALA A 454 1.85 8.04 -11.22
N TRP A 455 2.40 8.71 -10.20
CA TRP A 455 3.09 10.00 -10.33
C TRP A 455 4.12 10.18 -9.23
N THR A 456 5.10 11.03 -9.52
CA THR A 456 6.14 11.43 -8.57
C THR A 456 5.83 12.82 -8.00
N MET A 457 6.16 13.03 -6.73
CA MET A 457 6.03 14.31 -6.05
C MET A 457 7.23 14.63 -5.15
N ASP A 458 7.46 15.91 -4.88
CA ASP A 458 8.43 16.39 -3.91
C ASP A 458 7.90 16.19 -2.48
N GLY A 459 8.60 15.39 -1.68
CA GLY A 459 8.22 15.07 -0.30
C GLY A 459 8.56 16.18 0.71
N SER A 460 9.12 17.30 0.28
CA SER A 460 9.31 18.49 1.12
C SER A 460 8.07 19.39 1.18
N ASP A 461 7.09 19.19 0.29
CA ASP A 461 5.85 19.98 0.25
C ASP A 461 4.65 19.18 0.80
N PRO A 462 4.13 19.50 2.00
CA PRO A 462 2.95 18.84 2.55
C PRO A 462 1.69 19.02 1.69
N GLY A 463 1.60 20.09 0.92
CA GLY A 463 0.47 20.31 -0.01
C GLY A 463 0.39 19.26 -1.11
N LEU A 464 1.52 18.76 -1.57
CA LEU A 464 1.57 17.67 -2.55
C LEU A 464 1.14 16.32 -1.95
N PHE A 465 1.44 16.06 -0.68
CA PHE A 465 0.91 14.88 0.03
C PHE A 465 -0.62 14.92 0.11
N TYR A 466 -1.18 16.07 0.52
CA TYR A 466 -2.62 16.26 0.54
C TYR A 466 -3.25 16.06 -0.84
N ALA A 467 -2.80 16.79 -1.84
CA ALA A 467 -3.36 16.77 -3.18
C ALA A 467 -3.27 15.38 -3.83
N SER A 468 -2.15 14.69 -3.65
CA SER A 468 -1.93 13.33 -4.17
C SER A 468 -2.83 12.31 -3.47
N THR A 469 -2.97 12.39 -2.15
CA THR A 469 -3.85 11.49 -1.39
C THR A 469 -5.32 11.77 -1.70
N ALA A 470 -5.71 13.04 -1.85
CA ALA A 470 -7.08 13.44 -2.16
C ALA A 470 -7.54 12.88 -3.52
N VAL A 471 -6.73 13.07 -4.56
CA VAL A 471 -7.06 12.53 -5.89
C VAL A 471 -7.04 11.00 -5.91
N ALA A 472 -6.10 10.37 -5.22
CA ALA A 472 -6.04 8.91 -5.12
C ALA A 472 -7.28 8.35 -4.42
N ARG A 473 -7.71 8.98 -3.33
CA ARG A 473 -8.93 8.62 -2.60
C ARG A 473 -10.17 8.80 -3.46
N GLU A 474 -10.32 9.97 -4.09
CA GLU A 474 -11.47 10.29 -4.96
C GLU A 474 -11.58 9.27 -6.11
N PHE A 475 -10.47 8.98 -6.77
CA PHE A 475 -10.40 7.99 -7.85
C PHE A 475 -10.75 6.58 -7.37
N ALA A 476 -10.14 6.13 -6.28
CA ALA A 476 -10.31 4.78 -5.76
C ALA A 476 -11.75 4.52 -5.26
N THR A 477 -12.35 5.49 -4.54
CA THR A 477 -13.73 5.36 -4.02
C THR A 477 -14.78 5.49 -5.11
N ALA A 478 -14.46 6.14 -6.22
CA ALA A 478 -15.29 6.15 -7.43
C ALA A 478 -15.20 4.84 -8.26
N GLY A 479 -14.43 3.85 -7.80
CA GLY A 479 -14.24 2.58 -8.50
C GLY A 479 -13.14 2.61 -9.57
N GLY A 480 -12.32 3.65 -9.62
CA GLY A 480 -11.20 3.80 -10.54
C GLY A 480 -10.04 2.82 -10.29
N GLY A 481 -10.00 2.18 -9.13
CA GLY A 481 -8.98 1.21 -8.78
C GLY A 481 -7.78 1.81 -8.02
N PRO A 482 -6.68 1.06 -7.92
CA PRO A 482 -5.52 1.47 -7.14
C PRO A 482 -4.67 2.53 -7.87
N THR A 483 -3.87 3.26 -7.08
CA THR A 483 -2.87 4.22 -7.55
C THR A 483 -1.52 3.96 -6.87
N LEU A 484 -0.44 4.50 -7.45
CA LEU A 484 0.87 4.54 -6.82
C LEU A 484 1.39 5.98 -6.78
N ILE A 485 1.77 6.44 -5.60
CA ILE A 485 2.40 7.73 -5.35
C ILE A 485 3.87 7.49 -5.06
N HIS A 486 4.76 8.06 -5.85
CA HIS A 486 6.18 8.08 -5.60
C HIS A 486 6.55 9.42 -4.93
N VAL A 487 7.14 9.36 -3.75
CA VAL A 487 7.57 10.52 -2.98
C VAL A 487 9.08 10.58 -2.98
N GLU A 488 9.65 11.61 -3.61
CA GLU A 488 11.07 11.92 -3.51
C GLU A 488 11.31 12.75 -2.25
N THR A 489 12.13 12.24 -1.36
CA THR A 489 12.48 12.88 -0.08
C THR A 489 13.88 12.43 0.36
N MET A 490 14.29 12.84 1.55
CA MET A 490 15.48 12.33 2.21
C MET A 490 15.29 12.27 3.71
N ARG A 491 15.95 11.33 4.37
CA ARG A 491 16.02 11.35 5.83
C ARG A 491 17.17 12.26 6.29
N GLY A 492 16.87 13.19 7.19
CA GLY A 492 17.85 14.14 7.75
C GLY A 492 18.76 13.56 8.83
N CYS A 493 18.57 12.27 9.20
CA CYS A 493 19.22 11.64 10.35
C CYS A 493 19.43 10.14 10.11
N GLY A 494 19.95 9.41 11.09
CA GLY A 494 20.12 7.95 11.05
C GLY A 494 18.80 7.20 10.84
N HIS A 495 18.88 5.94 10.44
CA HIS A 495 17.69 5.10 10.19
C HIS A 495 16.89 4.84 11.46
N ALA A 496 17.57 4.50 12.54
CA ALA A 496 17.01 4.35 13.88
C ALA A 496 17.66 5.36 14.82
N HIS A 497 17.10 5.55 15.99
CA HIS A 497 17.52 6.55 16.98
C HIS A 497 19.02 6.48 17.32
N HIS A 498 19.62 5.30 17.29
CA HIS A 498 21.05 5.07 17.61
C HIS A 498 21.96 5.06 16.39
N HIS A 499 21.46 5.40 15.18
CA HIS A 499 22.24 5.34 13.94
C HIS A 499 22.78 6.68 13.46
N ASP A 500 22.53 7.79 14.18
CA ASP A 500 22.95 9.12 13.72
C ASP A 500 24.46 9.20 13.47
N ASP A 501 25.28 8.74 14.42
CA ASP A 501 26.74 8.77 14.28
C ASP A 501 27.26 7.86 13.16
N LEU A 502 26.56 6.77 12.87
CA LEU A 502 26.90 5.89 11.76
C LEU A 502 26.56 6.56 10.43
N TYR A 503 25.45 7.25 10.35
CA TYR A 503 24.94 7.86 9.13
C TYR A 503 25.59 9.22 8.86
N LEU A 504 25.46 10.15 9.79
CA LEU A 504 25.96 11.52 9.68
C LEU A 504 27.47 11.63 9.97
N GLY A 505 28.02 10.67 10.70
CA GLY A 505 29.37 10.71 11.26
C GLY A 505 29.38 11.26 12.69
N ALA A 506 30.21 10.69 13.53
CA ALA A 506 30.40 11.14 14.90
C ALA A 506 30.98 12.55 14.95
N ALA A 507 30.64 13.32 16.00
CA ALA A 507 31.20 14.66 16.23
C ALA A 507 32.74 14.69 16.30
N SER A 508 33.37 13.57 16.70
CA SER A 508 34.83 13.38 16.65
C SER A 508 35.39 13.20 15.25
N GLY A 509 34.57 13.04 14.20
CA GLY A 509 34.97 12.71 12.86
C GLY A 509 35.31 11.23 12.63
N ASN A 510 35.14 10.37 13.64
CA ASN A 510 35.36 8.93 13.52
C ASN A 510 34.26 8.15 14.29
N PRO A 511 33.37 7.43 13.60
CA PRO A 511 33.30 7.19 12.16
C PRO A 511 32.96 8.44 11.34
N PRO A 512 33.35 8.52 10.04
CA PRO A 512 33.10 9.68 9.19
C PRO A 512 31.63 9.80 8.73
N GLY A 513 30.81 8.79 8.99
CA GLY A 513 29.47 8.64 8.43
C GLY A 513 29.48 8.15 6.98
N TYR A 514 28.32 7.61 6.52
CA TYR A 514 28.18 7.09 5.16
C TYR A 514 27.16 7.87 4.32
N VAL A 515 26.59 8.95 4.84
CA VAL A 515 25.64 9.78 4.09
C VAL A 515 26.31 10.45 2.89
N ASP A 516 25.62 10.51 1.76
CA ASP A 516 26.04 11.36 0.67
C ASP A 516 25.92 12.83 1.08
N ARG A 517 27.06 13.52 1.19
CA ARG A 517 27.14 14.90 1.67
C ARG A 517 26.52 15.89 0.69
N GLY A 518 26.58 15.61 -0.63
CA GLY A 518 25.97 16.46 -1.64
C GLY A 518 24.44 16.41 -1.55
N LEU A 519 23.89 15.21 -1.47
CA LEU A 519 22.45 15.02 -1.25
C LEU A 519 21.99 15.59 0.09
N LEU A 520 22.73 15.38 1.17
CA LEU A 520 22.40 15.93 2.47
C LEU A 520 22.31 17.45 2.43
N THR A 521 23.27 18.13 1.79
CA THR A 521 23.26 19.59 1.65
C THR A 521 22.07 20.06 0.83
N TYR A 522 21.78 19.41 -0.31
CA TYR A 522 20.64 19.74 -1.16
C TYR A 522 19.29 19.62 -0.40
N TRP A 523 19.10 18.51 0.32
CA TRP A 523 17.86 18.27 1.03
C TRP A 523 17.73 19.04 2.35
N ALA A 524 18.85 19.48 2.94
CA ALA A 524 18.80 20.34 4.13
C ALA A 524 18.13 21.69 3.83
N GLU A 525 18.30 22.22 2.61
CA GLU A 525 17.62 23.43 2.13
C GLU A 525 16.11 23.18 1.91
N LYS A 526 15.69 21.93 1.86
CA LYS A 526 14.31 21.50 1.64
C LYS A 526 13.65 20.94 2.90
N ASP A 527 14.20 21.16 4.09
CA ASP A 527 13.53 20.73 5.34
C ASP A 527 12.08 21.23 5.36
N PRO A 528 11.08 20.34 5.42
CA PRO A 528 9.69 20.72 5.28
C PRO A 528 9.22 21.68 6.38
N LEU A 529 9.74 21.55 7.59
CA LEU A 529 9.25 22.30 8.74
C LEU A 529 9.56 23.80 8.64
N PRO A 530 10.82 24.27 8.50
CA PRO A 530 11.11 25.69 8.35
C PRO A 530 10.59 26.27 7.04
N ASN A 531 10.66 25.53 5.93
CA ASN A 531 10.22 26.03 4.64
C ASN A 531 8.70 26.22 4.58
N HIS A 532 7.94 25.33 5.20
CA HIS A 532 6.50 25.48 5.27
C HIS A 532 6.09 26.64 6.21
N ARG A 533 6.82 26.86 7.32
CA ARG A 533 6.63 28.02 8.18
C ARG A 533 6.84 29.34 7.43
N GLU A 534 7.90 29.41 6.62
CA GLU A 534 8.15 30.58 5.78
C GLU A 534 7.01 30.79 4.76
N LEU A 535 6.55 29.73 4.11
CA LEU A 535 5.40 29.77 3.21
C LEU A 535 4.13 30.30 3.91
N LEU A 536 3.89 29.92 5.16
CA LEU A 536 2.75 30.40 5.94
C LEU A 536 2.82 31.91 6.16
N ILE A 537 3.98 32.45 6.55
CA ILE A 537 4.21 33.89 6.74
C ILE A 537 3.98 34.62 5.41
N GLN A 538 4.55 34.11 4.31
CA GLN A 538 4.34 34.67 2.97
C GLN A 538 2.85 34.64 2.54
N SER A 539 2.10 33.66 3.03
CA SER A 539 0.66 33.50 2.79
C SER A 539 -0.23 34.31 3.73
N GLY A 540 0.36 35.11 4.64
CA GLY A 540 -0.35 36.03 5.52
C GLY A 540 -0.65 35.51 6.92
N ALA A 541 -0.05 34.40 7.36
CA ALA A 541 -0.13 33.94 8.75
C ALA A 541 0.64 34.89 9.67
N ASP A 542 0.11 35.14 10.88
CA ASP A 542 0.78 35.96 11.89
C ASP A 542 1.93 35.18 12.54
N ASP A 543 3.13 35.74 12.48
CA ASP A 543 4.35 35.11 12.98
C ASP A 543 4.27 34.82 14.51
N LYS A 544 3.64 35.69 15.29
CA LYS A 544 3.48 35.49 16.74
C LYS A 544 2.46 34.39 17.07
N GLU A 545 1.42 34.25 16.23
CA GLU A 545 0.48 33.15 16.40
C GLU A 545 1.17 31.83 16.11
N LEU A 546 2.05 31.74 15.11
CA LEU A 546 2.87 30.58 14.82
C LEU A 546 3.84 30.28 15.95
N GLU A 547 4.56 31.28 16.48
CA GLU A 547 5.43 31.10 17.65
C GLU A 547 4.66 30.58 18.86
N SER A 548 3.49 31.14 19.15
CA SER A 548 2.64 30.67 20.26
C SER A 548 2.16 29.25 20.09
N MET A 549 1.82 28.86 18.86
CA MET A 549 1.45 27.49 18.51
C MET A 549 2.63 26.53 18.74
N GLU A 550 3.83 26.89 18.30
CA GLU A 550 5.06 26.09 18.46
C GLU A 550 5.40 25.89 19.95
N GLU A 551 5.28 26.94 20.78
CA GLU A 551 5.47 26.83 22.24
C GLU A 551 4.42 25.92 22.90
N GLN A 552 3.16 26.00 22.46
CA GLN A 552 2.08 25.13 22.96
C GLN A 552 2.31 23.66 22.59
N GLU A 553 2.73 23.38 21.35
CA GLU A 553 3.03 22.01 20.93
C GLU A 553 4.24 21.43 21.69
N GLN A 554 5.29 22.25 21.92
CA GLN A 554 6.42 21.82 22.75
C GLN A 554 5.94 21.41 24.13
N ALA A 555 5.18 22.27 24.81
CA ALA A 555 4.65 21.99 26.14
C ALA A 555 3.73 20.76 26.17
N SER A 556 2.92 20.57 25.11
CA SER A 556 2.01 19.43 24.97
C SER A 556 2.78 18.10 24.83
N VAL A 557 3.82 18.08 24.00
CA VAL A 557 4.63 16.88 23.77
C VAL A 557 5.49 16.56 24.98
N ASP A 558 6.03 17.59 25.68
CA ASP A 558 6.74 17.42 26.96
C ASP A 558 5.84 16.78 28.02
N ALA A 559 4.60 17.28 28.15
CA ALA A 559 3.61 16.72 29.08
C ALA A 559 3.25 15.27 28.74
N ALA A 560 3.11 14.95 27.45
CA ALA A 560 2.81 13.59 26.97
C ALA A 560 3.96 12.60 27.26
N ARG A 561 5.22 13.05 27.13
CA ARG A 561 6.40 12.28 27.54
C ARG A 561 6.37 12.01 29.05
N ASP A 562 6.12 13.03 29.86
CA ASP A 562 6.09 12.90 31.31
C ASP A 562 4.94 11.99 31.78
N GLU A 563 3.77 12.09 31.15
CA GLU A 563 2.66 11.17 31.37
C GLU A 563 3.07 9.71 31.08
N MET A 564 3.72 9.46 29.95
CA MET A 564 4.22 8.12 29.59
C MET A 564 5.25 7.62 30.62
N MET A 565 6.12 8.48 31.14
CA MET A 565 7.11 8.08 32.16
C MET A 565 6.45 7.52 33.42
N GLU A 566 5.32 8.08 33.84
CA GLU A 566 4.54 7.64 35.00
C GLU A 566 3.72 6.37 34.73
N MET A 567 3.50 5.98 33.45
CA MET A 567 2.76 4.76 33.11
C MET A 567 3.44 3.51 33.68
N PRO A 568 2.68 2.51 34.15
CA PRO A 568 3.24 1.29 34.70
C PRO A 568 3.97 0.44 33.65
N TRP A 569 4.91 -0.35 34.11
CA TRP A 569 5.51 -1.41 33.30
C TRP A 569 4.56 -2.62 33.21
N PRO A 570 4.58 -3.36 32.09
CA PRO A 570 3.78 -4.57 31.95
C PRO A 570 4.28 -5.67 32.87
N GLU A 571 3.34 -6.50 33.35
CA GLU A 571 3.68 -7.68 34.11
C GLU A 571 4.28 -8.76 33.22
N GLY A 572 5.45 -9.32 33.58
CA GLY A 572 6.18 -10.30 32.78
C GLY A 572 5.36 -11.56 32.41
N ASN A 573 4.42 -11.95 33.27
CA ASN A 573 3.52 -13.09 33.00
C ASN A 573 2.45 -12.80 31.93
N THR A 574 2.29 -11.55 31.50
CA THR A 574 1.30 -11.15 30.48
C THR A 574 1.86 -11.18 29.06
N VAL A 575 3.17 -11.34 28.89
CA VAL A 575 3.86 -11.23 27.59
C VAL A 575 3.33 -12.17 26.52
N THR A 576 2.80 -13.31 26.90
CA THR A 576 2.25 -14.32 25.99
C THR A 576 0.74 -14.19 25.75
N ARG A 577 0.03 -13.35 26.51
CA ARG A 577 -1.42 -13.20 26.39
C ARG A 577 -1.78 -12.58 25.06
N GLY A 578 -2.68 -13.21 24.29
CA GLY A 578 -3.17 -12.72 22.99
C GLY A 578 -2.16 -12.74 21.86
N VAL A 579 -0.93 -13.24 22.08
CA VAL A 579 0.09 -13.37 21.01
C VAL A 579 -0.25 -14.54 20.09
N THR A 580 -0.86 -15.58 20.61
CA THR A 580 -1.38 -16.70 19.83
C THR A 580 -2.78 -17.06 20.32
N SER A 581 -3.62 -17.54 19.42
CA SER A 581 -4.95 -18.08 19.76
C SER A 581 -4.88 -19.39 20.56
N LEU A 582 -3.68 -19.87 20.86
CA LEU A 582 -3.41 -21.16 21.51
C LEU A 582 -3.61 -21.15 23.03
N HIS A 583 -3.92 -20.01 23.62
CA HIS A 583 -4.04 -19.92 25.09
C HIS A 583 -5.39 -20.33 25.66
N ASP A 584 -6.37 -20.56 24.80
CA ASP A 584 -7.64 -21.13 25.20
C ASP A 584 -7.80 -22.55 24.64
N ALA A 585 -7.44 -23.53 25.45
CA ALA A 585 -7.56 -24.95 25.08
C ALA A 585 -9.01 -25.34 24.72
N ALA A 586 -10.01 -24.64 25.24
CA ALA A 586 -11.43 -24.83 24.89
C ALA A 586 -11.72 -24.30 23.49
N SER A 587 -11.21 -23.13 23.14
CA SER A 587 -11.31 -22.53 21.78
C SER A 587 -10.58 -23.39 20.73
N HIS A 588 -9.48 -24.03 21.11
CA HIS A 588 -8.77 -24.99 20.28
C HIS A 588 -9.58 -26.25 20.01
N ALA A 589 -10.17 -26.84 21.02
CA ALA A 589 -11.02 -28.02 20.89
C ALA A 589 -12.19 -27.72 19.94
N GLU A 590 -12.83 -26.57 20.08
CA GLU A 590 -13.94 -26.12 19.24
C GLU A 590 -13.50 -25.85 17.78
N GLN A 591 -12.32 -25.28 17.56
CA GLN A 591 -11.74 -25.10 16.23
C GLN A 591 -11.34 -26.44 15.60
N TYR A 592 -10.76 -27.37 16.35
CA TYR A 592 -10.47 -28.72 15.88
C TYR A 592 -11.73 -29.51 15.51
N GLU A 593 -12.80 -29.39 16.28
CA GLU A 593 -14.10 -29.98 15.92
C GLU A 593 -14.67 -29.36 14.65
N ARG A 594 -14.51 -28.05 14.47
CA ARG A 594 -15.03 -27.30 13.33
C ARG A 594 -14.26 -27.55 12.02
N PHE A 595 -12.96 -27.75 12.07
CA PHE A 595 -12.10 -27.96 10.89
C PHE A 595 -11.76 -29.44 10.60
N GLY A 596 -12.16 -30.36 11.47
CA GLY A 596 -11.96 -31.81 11.32
C GLY A 596 -10.51 -32.26 11.59
N SER A 597 -10.39 -33.45 12.10
CA SER A 597 -9.24 -34.09 12.74
C SER A 597 -8.05 -34.46 11.82
N GLU A 598 -7.76 -33.72 10.77
CA GLU A 598 -6.63 -34.01 9.87
C GLU A 598 -5.51 -32.95 9.87
N VAL A 599 -5.54 -32.01 10.80
CA VAL A 599 -4.33 -31.25 11.13
C VAL A 599 -3.55 -32.09 12.14
N VAL A 600 -2.62 -32.88 11.64
CA VAL A 600 -1.57 -33.47 12.50
C VAL A 600 -0.70 -32.29 12.93
N VAL A 601 -0.94 -31.77 14.13
CA VAL A 601 0.08 -31.02 14.86
C VAL A 601 1.18 -32.05 15.12
N ILE A 602 2.23 -31.99 14.33
CA ILE A 602 3.48 -32.62 14.70
C ILE A 602 4.08 -31.68 15.74
N ASP A 603 3.55 -31.76 16.95
CA ASP A 603 4.37 -31.50 18.11
C ASP A 603 5.25 -32.77 18.21
N PRO A 604 6.53 -32.70 17.94
CA PRO A 604 7.38 -33.82 18.29
C PRO A 604 7.23 -33.94 19.80
N PRO A 605 6.69 -35.05 20.34
CA PRO A 605 6.79 -35.24 21.76
C PRO A 605 8.29 -35.23 22.05
N LEU A 606 8.75 -34.25 22.81
CA LEU A 606 10.05 -34.34 23.47
C LEU A 606 10.00 -35.70 24.16
N ALA A 607 10.85 -36.61 23.73
CA ALA A 607 10.90 -37.92 24.36
C ALA A 607 11.10 -37.71 25.87
N PRO A 608 10.36 -38.46 26.71
CA PRO A 608 10.57 -38.35 28.15
C PRO A 608 12.04 -38.59 28.47
N GLY A 609 12.80 -37.56 28.83
CA GLY A 609 14.24 -37.58 29.04
C GLY A 609 15.10 -36.75 28.11
N GLU A 610 14.57 -36.19 27.02
CA GLU A 610 15.22 -35.18 26.17
C GLU A 610 14.80 -33.76 26.56
N SER A 611 14.34 -33.57 27.78
CA SER A 611 14.12 -32.28 28.36
C SER A 611 15.46 -31.61 28.57
N SER A 612 15.55 -30.43 28.07
CA SER A 612 16.58 -29.46 28.39
C SER A 612 17.97 -29.79 27.78
N LEU A 613 18.33 -29.01 26.79
CA LEU A 613 19.69 -28.48 26.76
C LEU A 613 19.94 -27.93 28.18
N GLU A 614 20.54 -28.72 29.07
CA GLU A 614 21.08 -28.24 30.31
C GLU A 614 22.17 -27.23 29.94
N PHE A 615 21.82 -25.96 29.99
CA PHE A 615 22.82 -24.90 30.01
C PHE A 615 23.57 -25.04 31.34
N SER A 616 24.72 -25.68 31.28
CA SER A 616 25.51 -26.04 32.45
C SER A 616 26.11 -24.83 33.23
N ASP A 617 25.66 -23.62 32.95
CA ASP A 617 26.10 -22.42 33.60
C ASP A 617 24.97 -21.41 33.81
N ALA A 618 24.24 -21.56 34.90
CA ALA A 618 23.16 -20.65 35.32
C ALA A 618 23.67 -19.24 35.72
N SER A 619 24.99 -19.02 35.66
CA SER A 619 25.63 -17.74 36.03
C SER A 619 25.87 -16.79 34.86
N ASN A 620 25.67 -17.23 33.61
CA ASN A 620 25.88 -16.42 32.42
C ASN A 620 24.56 -15.96 31.81
N THR A 621 24.25 -14.68 31.89
CA THR A 621 23.22 -14.03 31.11
C THR A 621 23.62 -14.07 29.63
N TRP A 622 23.02 -15.00 28.89
CA TRP A 622 23.22 -15.12 27.44
C TRP A 622 22.28 -14.17 26.73
N THR A 623 22.81 -13.38 25.79
CA THR A 623 21.94 -12.72 24.81
C THR A 623 21.27 -13.77 23.91
N TYR A 624 20.08 -13.49 23.43
CA TYR A 624 19.35 -14.38 22.52
C TYR A 624 20.20 -14.81 21.32
N SER A 625 20.95 -13.87 20.70
CA SER A 625 21.87 -14.15 19.60
C SER A 625 22.97 -15.15 19.99
N ARG A 626 23.52 -15.03 21.20
CA ARG A 626 24.56 -15.93 21.69
C ARG A 626 24.02 -17.32 21.98
N ALA A 627 22.80 -17.42 22.49
CA ALA A 627 22.11 -18.70 22.69
C ALA A 627 21.85 -19.43 21.36
N ILE A 628 21.36 -18.72 20.33
CA ILE A 628 21.18 -19.27 18.98
C ILE A 628 22.51 -19.71 18.39
N GLN A 629 23.55 -18.88 18.45
CA GLN A 629 24.88 -19.21 17.92
C GLN A 629 25.45 -20.46 18.60
N SER A 630 25.36 -20.56 19.91
CA SER A 630 25.81 -21.74 20.66
C SER A 630 25.03 -23.00 20.31
N GLY A 631 23.69 -22.89 20.15
CA GLY A 631 22.84 -23.98 19.70
C GLY A 631 23.21 -24.46 18.30
N MET A 632 23.46 -23.54 17.37
CA MET A 632 23.89 -23.87 16.00
C MET A 632 25.27 -24.55 15.99
N VAL A 633 26.22 -24.08 16.80
CA VAL A 633 27.55 -24.72 16.92
C VAL A 633 27.39 -26.14 17.47
N SER A 634 26.61 -26.34 18.53
CA SER A 634 26.36 -27.68 19.09
C SER A 634 25.69 -28.63 18.11
N ILE A 635 24.76 -28.13 17.29
CA ILE A 635 24.14 -28.91 16.22
C ILE A 635 25.18 -29.27 15.14
N ALA A 636 26.02 -28.33 14.72
CA ALA A 636 27.07 -28.57 13.74
C ALA A 636 28.11 -29.57 14.25
N GLU A 637 28.51 -29.51 15.51
CA GLU A 637 29.41 -30.47 16.14
C GLU A 637 28.80 -31.89 16.23
N LYS A 638 27.48 -31.96 16.53
CA LYS A 638 26.77 -33.25 16.69
C LYS A 638 26.44 -33.92 15.35
N TYR A 639 26.22 -33.14 14.28
CA TYR A 639 25.70 -33.63 13.00
C TYR A 639 26.50 -33.18 11.78
N GLY A 640 27.64 -32.52 11.96
CA GLY A 640 28.41 -31.85 10.91
C GLY A 640 28.97 -32.76 9.78
N ASP A 641 28.88 -34.07 9.96
CA ASP A 641 29.32 -35.08 8.96
C ASP A 641 28.13 -35.71 8.22
N ARG A 642 26.93 -35.13 8.26
CA ARG A 642 25.76 -35.68 7.57
C ARG A 642 25.19 -34.77 6.51
#